data_16f458ee00adc3e586d8b0f4f97bf54a
#
_entry.id   16f458ee00adc3e586d8b0f4f97bf54a
#
_cell.length_a   1.000
_cell.length_b   1.000
_cell.length_c   1.000
_cell.angle_alpha   90.00
_cell.angle_beta   90.00
_cell.angle_gamma   90.00
#
_symmetry.space_group_name_H-M   'P 1'
#
loop_
_entity.id
_entity.type
_entity.pdbx_description
1 polymer ?
#
loop_
_entity_poly.entity_id
_entity_poly.type
_entity_poly.pdbx_seq_one_letter_code
_entity_poly.pdbx_strand_id
1 'polypeptide(L)'
;MAGGDFSLPKARPSGPPYFSRNQIAAALHQVAVLLELQGANVFRLRSYQNASRTLGSITEDLGELVATGQIFEIKGIGKGLGSAISQAVGEGRWPSDWIDLHNNTPPGLIEMLGIPGLGPKRIKIMNEELGVDSIATLKQAAQDDAIAGLKGFGAKSQQKMLDGIELLARFRARRRLDVGLMYGEAFEQKIASIDGVIKAQLAGSARRRKETIGDLDVVVGVLDDDKEKVSEAILALPGIADVKGAGDSKISLILDTSIFEGGFSVGHIDPNVMDAIGGDDYEQLESGGTIDAQVRLVTPEVFPFTLAYFTGSKEHNIVMRQRAIDRGLRLSEFGLIPEAEAGDLKGMAAAHLSLPAVDEAEIYRHLELDWVPPELREDTGEISAAGEEALPRLIVPTDVKGALHNHTTLSDGDATLEQMADAARNIGWNWLGIADHSPTLKVANGASAEDLLAQGRQIKQYNEAWSNDGVDFRLFHGVESDILEGGKLDHPDDVLGELDYVVASVHAMTKWKNRDEVTNTEELIRCIEHPATTVLGHPTGRILQGRDGYEVDMFAVIEHMAEHNEAGRLKAVELNASPYRLDLDWRLCKYAKTNNVPVVINPDAHSIRGLGDVAYGVMTARKGWLESNDILNSLSGEAMTARLLSLIHISEPTRLRRISYAVFCLK
;
A
#
# COMPACT_ATOMS: atom_id res chain seq x y z
N MET A 1 7.13 12.84 3.34
CA MET A 1 6.12 12.75 4.40
C MET A 1 4.96 13.64 3.97
N ALA A 2 3.97 13.04 3.35
CA ALA A 2 2.74 13.72 2.95
C ALA A 2 1.61 13.18 3.84
N GLY A 3 1.05 14.07 4.69
CA GLY A 3 -0.25 13.85 5.33
C GLY A 3 -0.36 12.84 6.47
N GLY A 4 0.74 12.33 7.02
CA GLY A 4 0.67 11.53 8.25
C GLY A 4 0.24 12.39 9.44
N ASP A 5 -0.54 11.83 10.33
CA ASP A 5 -0.95 12.48 11.59
C ASP A 5 0.30 13.01 12.31
N PHE A 6 0.35 14.32 12.53
CA PHE A 6 1.46 15.00 13.19
C PHE A 6 1.31 14.92 14.72
N SER A 7 0.62 13.88 15.22
CA SER A 7 0.48 13.56 16.62
C SER A 7 1.64 12.68 17.11
N LEU A 8 1.98 12.83 18.39
CA LEU A 8 2.96 11.93 19.02
C LEU A 8 2.33 10.51 19.16
N PRO A 9 3.05 9.43 18.82
CA PRO A 9 2.56 8.05 18.92
C PRO A 9 2.00 7.71 20.31
N LYS A 10 0.99 6.84 20.37
CA LYS A 10 0.46 6.32 21.65
C LYS A 10 1.36 5.21 22.19
N ALA A 11 1.48 5.12 23.51
CA ALA A 11 2.25 4.09 24.18
C ALA A 11 1.62 2.70 23.98
N ARG A 12 2.45 1.67 23.85
CA ARG A 12 2.01 0.27 23.75
C ARG A 12 1.35 -0.19 25.04
N PRO A 13 0.20 -0.88 25.00
CA PRO A 13 -0.45 -1.42 26.20
C PRO A 13 0.33 -2.55 26.86
N SER A 14 1.20 -3.24 26.13
CA SER A 14 1.95 -4.43 26.55
C SER A 14 3.10 -4.16 27.56
N GLY A 15 3.37 -2.90 27.92
CA GLY A 15 4.46 -2.53 28.84
C GLY A 15 5.73 -2.08 28.12
N PRO A 16 6.82 -1.77 28.88
CA PRO A 16 8.06 -1.30 28.29
C PRO A 16 8.77 -2.42 27.46
N PRO A 17 9.43 -2.03 26.34
CA PRO A 17 9.53 -0.66 25.82
C PRO A 17 8.20 -0.17 25.24
N TYR A 18 7.70 0.96 25.76
CA TYR A 18 6.40 1.49 25.34
C TYR A 18 6.38 2.08 23.92
N PHE A 19 7.54 2.37 23.35
CA PHE A 19 7.70 2.86 21.99
C PHE A 19 8.87 2.18 21.30
N SER A 20 8.69 1.83 20.02
CA SER A 20 9.77 1.29 19.19
C SER A 20 10.82 2.37 18.85
N ARG A 21 11.98 1.93 18.41
CA ARG A 21 13.06 2.77 17.89
C ARG A 21 12.55 3.72 16.80
N ASN A 22 11.78 3.23 15.85
CA ASN A 22 11.25 4.01 14.74
C ASN A 22 10.22 5.04 15.22
N GLN A 23 9.37 4.71 16.19
CA GLN A 23 8.43 5.66 16.79
C GLN A 23 9.14 6.80 17.52
N ILE A 24 10.22 6.51 18.26
CA ILE A 24 11.03 7.55 18.90
C ILE A 24 11.78 8.40 17.86
N ALA A 25 12.35 7.78 16.82
CA ALA A 25 13.02 8.51 15.74
C ALA A 25 12.04 9.44 14.99
N ALA A 26 10.83 8.96 14.70
CA ALA A 26 9.77 9.75 14.09
C ALA A 26 9.33 10.92 14.98
N ALA A 27 9.12 10.69 16.28
CA ALA A 27 8.75 11.75 17.23
C ALA A 27 9.83 12.83 17.32
N LEU A 28 11.11 12.45 17.39
CA LEU A 28 12.23 13.40 17.34
C LEU A 28 12.24 14.22 16.06
N HIS A 29 11.94 13.59 14.93
CA HIS A 29 11.83 14.29 13.65
C HIS A 29 10.67 15.29 13.65
N GLN A 30 9.49 14.90 14.14
CA GLN A 30 8.32 15.78 14.27
C GLN A 30 8.64 16.99 15.17
N VAL A 31 9.24 16.76 16.33
CA VAL A 31 9.68 17.85 17.22
C VAL A 31 10.66 18.79 16.52
N ALA A 32 11.59 18.27 15.72
CA ALA A 32 12.49 19.10 14.92
C ALA A 32 11.74 19.99 13.91
N VAL A 33 10.74 19.44 13.22
CA VAL A 33 9.90 20.17 12.26
C VAL A 33 9.09 21.28 12.96
N LEU A 34 8.47 20.98 14.11
CA LEU A 34 7.72 21.96 14.89
C LEU A 34 8.64 23.08 15.42
N LEU A 35 9.83 22.73 15.88
CA LEU A 35 10.85 23.70 16.29
C LEU A 35 11.25 24.63 15.13
N GLU A 36 11.35 24.12 13.90
CA GLU A 36 11.65 24.91 12.71
C GLU A 36 10.49 25.86 12.35
N LEU A 37 9.25 25.39 12.44
CA LEU A 37 8.05 26.23 12.25
C LEU A 37 7.99 27.38 13.26
N GLN A 38 8.33 27.12 14.52
CA GLN A 38 8.36 28.14 15.58
C GLN A 38 9.62 29.01 15.57
N GLY A 39 10.57 28.74 14.67
CA GLY A 39 11.80 29.51 14.57
C GLY A 39 12.79 29.31 15.70
N ALA A 40 12.80 28.15 16.30
CA ALA A 40 13.73 27.82 17.39
C ALA A 40 15.19 27.88 16.93
N ASN A 41 16.10 27.97 17.90
CA ASN A 41 17.54 28.02 17.67
C ASN A 41 18.01 26.82 16.81
N VAL A 42 18.79 27.11 15.77
CA VAL A 42 19.31 26.14 14.80
C VAL A 42 20.09 24.99 15.47
N PHE A 43 20.78 25.26 16.59
CA PHE A 43 21.51 24.20 17.31
C PHE A 43 20.57 23.23 18.00
N ARG A 44 19.46 23.73 18.59
CA ARG A 44 18.41 22.86 19.15
C ARG A 44 17.77 22.01 18.09
N LEU A 45 17.34 22.60 16.96
CA LEU A 45 16.79 21.91 15.80
C LEU A 45 17.71 20.77 15.33
N ARG A 46 19.00 21.09 15.11
CA ARG A 46 19.99 20.10 14.65
C ARG A 46 20.20 18.95 15.64
N SER A 47 20.09 19.22 16.95
CA SER A 47 20.22 18.17 17.96
C SER A 47 19.11 17.11 17.82
N TYR A 48 17.86 17.53 17.59
CA TYR A 48 16.74 16.61 17.37
C TYR A 48 16.87 15.87 16.03
N GLN A 49 17.23 16.57 14.96
CA GLN A 49 17.45 15.96 13.65
C GLN A 49 18.58 14.92 13.66
N ASN A 50 19.65 15.20 14.40
CA ASN A 50 20.77 14.26 14.55
C ASN A 50 20.36 13.06 15.40
N ALA A 51 19.65 13.26 16.52
CA ALA A 51 19.19 12.17 17.37
C ALA A 51 18.19 11.26 16.62
N SER A 52 17.27 11.85 15.86
CA SER A 52 16.36 11.07 14.98
C SER A 52 17.13 10.17 14.01
N ARG A 53 18.12 10.73 13.29
CA ARG A 53 18.96 9.96 12.36
C ARG A 53 19.81 8.90 13.07
N THR A 54 20.37 9.24 14.20
CA THR A 54 21.19 8.31 15.00
C THR A 54 20.35 7.12 15.45
N LEU A 55 19.15 7.36 16.01
CA LEU A 55 18.25 6.27 16.40
C LEU A 55 17.80 5.43 15.20
N GLY A 56 17.55 6.06 14.05
CA GLY A 56 17.24 5.31 12.81
C GLY A 56 18.38 4.41 12.33
N SER A 57 19.63 4.65 12.76
CA SER A 57 20.82 3.93 12.28
C SER A 57 21.45 2.97 13.29
N ILE A 58 21.00 2.92 14.54
CA ILE A 58 21.50 1.93 15.51
C ILE A 58 20.82 0.59 15.28
N THR A 59 21.57 -0.48 15.54
CA THR A 59 21.08 -1.87 15.41
C THR A 59 20.72 -2.49 16.75
N GLU A 60 21.18 -1.88 17.83
CA GLU A 60 20.97 -2.33 19.20
C GLU A 60 19.52 -2.13 19.64
N ASP A 61 19.02 -3.01 20.51
CA ASP A 61 17.69 -2.90 21.09
C ASP A 61 17.54 -1.63 21.93
N LEU A 62 16.60 -0.76 21.58
CA LEU A 62 16.39 0.53 22.28
C LEU A 62 15.93 0.34 23.72
N GLY A 63 15.15 -0.69 24.03
CA GLY A 63 14.70 -1.00 25.38
C GLY A 63 15.88 -1.38 26.26
N GLU A 64 16.81 -2.19 25.77
CA GLU A 64 18.03 -2.58 26.48
C GLU A 64 18.97 -1.39 26.69
N LEU A 65 19.19 -0.56 25.67
CA LEU A 65 20.00 0.67 25.78
C LEU A 65 19.47 1.62 26.84
N VAL A 66 18.15 1.76 26.95
CA VAL A 66 17.50 2.58 27.98
C VAL A 66 17.62 1.90 29.35
N ALA A 67 17.34 0.61 29.47
CA ALA A 67 17.40 -0.13 30.73
C ALA A 67 18.81 -0.16 31.36
N THR A 68 19.84 -0.26 30.52
CA THR A 68 21.26 -0.27 30.95
C THR A 68 21.86 1.13 31.08
N GLY A 69 21.17 2.18 30.62
CA GLY A 69 21.67 3.56 30.61
C GLY A 69 22.67 3.86 29.48
N GLN A 70 22.92 2.92 28.58
CA GLN A 70 23.84 3.10 27.44
C GLN A 70 23.33 4.12 26.42
N ILE A 71 22.01 4.44 26.42
CA ILE A 71 21.43 5.51 25.59
C ILE A 71 22.17 6.84 25.71
N PHE A 72 22.79 7.15 26.87
CA PHE A 72 23.54 8.37 27.11
C PHE A 72 24.97 8.35 26.55
N GLU A 73 25.46 7.19 26.12
CA GLU A 73 26.77 6.99 25.50
C GLU A 73 26.73 7.10 23.97
N ILE A 74 25.51 7.09 23.39
CA ILE A 74 25.32 7.17 21.95
C ILE A 74 25.73 8.55 21.44
N LYS A 75 26.68 8.56 20.49
CA LYS A 75 27.16 9.79 19.86
C LYS A 75 26.01 10.51 19.15
N GLY A 76 25.72 11.75 19.55
CA GLY A 76 24.63 12.55 18.99
C GLY A 76 23.39 12.61 19.88
N ILE A 77 23.30 11.78 20.92
CA ILE A 77 22.24 11.83 21.93
C ILE A 77 22.81 12.46 23.22
N GLY A 78 22.53 13.75 23.40
CA GLY A 78 22.94 14.47 24.63
C GLY A 78 22.07 14.09 25.83
N LYS A 79 22.54 14.46 27.05
CA LYS A 79 21.82 14.11 28.29
C LYS A 79 20.33 14.47 28.29
N GLY A 80 19.95 15.63 27.77
CA GLY A 80 18.54 16.04 27.72
C GLY A 80 17.69 15.15 26.83
N LEU A 81 18.18 14.84 25.62
CA LEU A 81 17.48 13.94 24.70
C LEU A 81 17.48 12.49 25.20
N GLY A 82 18.60 12.01 25.76
CA GLY A 82 18.67 10.70 26.38
C GLY A 82 17.65 10.52 27.50
N SER A 83 17.48 11.55 28.37
CA SER A 83 16.43 11.53 29.42
C SER A 83 15.01 11.52 28.82
N ALA A 84 14.77 12.31 27.78
CA ALA A 84 13.48 12.36 27.10
C ALA A 84 13.12 11.01 26.46
N ILE A 85 14.09 10.38 25.78
CA ILE A 85 13.94 9.06 25.19
C ILE A 85 13.70 7.99 26.28
N SER A 86 14.48 8.02 27.36
CA SER A 86 14.32 7.07 28.47
C SER A 86 12.96 7.21 29.14
N GLN A 87 12.45 8.41 29.31
CA GLN A 87 11.10 8.65 29.83
C GLN A 87 10.04 8.06 28.89
N ALA A 88 10.14 8.32 27.59
CA ALA A 88 9.18 7.78 26.64
C ALA A 88 9.22 6.25 26.63
N VAL A 89 10.37 5.65 26.40
CA VAL A 89 10.56 4.19 26.28
C VAL A 89 10.23 3.44 27.56
N GLY A 90 10.65 3.98 28.72
CA GLY A 90 10.52 3.30 30.01
C GLY A 90 9.23 3.59 30.78
N GLU A 91 8.59 4.74 30.54
CA GLU A 91 7.40 5.18 31.28
C GLU A 91 6.14 5.32 30.40
N GLY A 92 6.28 5.20 29.09
CA GLY A 92 5.15 5.34 28.15
C GLY A 92 4.58 6.76 28.06
N ARG A 93 5.37 7.78 28.45
CA ARG A 93 4.95 9.19 28.48
C ARG A 93 5.92 10.07 27.72
N TRP A 94 5.40 10.84 26.80
CA TRP A 94 6.19 11.85 26.10
C TRP A 94 6.61 12.99 27.05
N PRO A 95 7.77 13.61 26.85
CA PRO A 95 8.17 14.82 27.58
C PRO A 95 7.14 15.93 27.43
N SER A 96 6.85 16.64 28.51
CA SER A 96 5.84 17.72 28.52
C SER A 96 6.17 18.85 27.53
N ASP A 97 7.45 19.16 27.33
CA ASP A 97 7.88 20.19 26.37
C ASP A 97 7.65 19.81 24.93
N TRP A 98 7.61 18.50 24.58
CA TRP A 98 7.23 18.01 23.25
C TRP A 98 5.71 18.13 23.04
N ILE A 99 4.93 17.76 24.07
CA ILE A 99 3.47 17.89 24.05
C ILE A 99 3.08 19.38 23.93
N ASP A 100 3.72 20.25 24.73
CA ASP A 100 3.47 21.68 24.70
C ASP A 100 3.84 22.31 23.36
N LEU A 101 4.95 21.88 22.75
CA LEU A 101 5.37 22.34 21.43
C LEU A 101 4.32 22.00 20.36
N HIS A 102 3.78 20.79 20.42
CA HIS A 102 2.73 20.34 19.52
C HIS A 102 1.44 21.16 19.72
N ASN A 103 0.97 21.27 20.96
CA ASN A 103 -0.26 21.97 21.30
C ASN A 103 -0.21 23.48 21.01
N ASN A 104 0.98 24.10 21.10
CA ASN A 104 1.19 25.52 20.84
C ASN A 104 1.50 25.87 19.37
N THR A 105 1.67 24.86 18.50
CA THR A 105 1.85 25.12 17.06
C THR A 105 0.48 25.24 16.40
N PRO A 106 0.19 26.36 15.69
CA PRO A 106 -1.10 26.52 15.01
C PRO A 106 -1.40 25.35 14.07
N PRO A 107 -2.60 24.72 14.18
CA PRO A 107 -2.95 23.55 13.39
C PRO A 107 -2.83 23.76 11.88
N GLY A 108 -3.15 24.95 11.38
CA GLY A 108 -3.04 25.26 9.95
C GLY A 108 -1.59 25.26 9.43
N LEU A 109 -0.59 25.57 10.27
CA LEU A 109 0.82 25.47 9.88
C LEU A 109 1.24 24.00 9.74
N ILE A 110 0.75 23.15 10.65
CA ILE A 110 0.96 21.69 10.58
C ILE A 110 0.25 21.13 9.33
N GLU A 111 -0.97 21.57 9.09
CA GLU A 111 -1.77 21.17 7.93
C GLU A 111 -1.06 21.47 6.60
N MET A 112 -0.41 22.63 6.49
CA MET A 112 0.35 23.03 5.30
C MET A 112 1.59 22.17 5.04
N LEU A 113 2.14 21.45 6.03
CA LEU A 113 3.22 20.48 5.83
C LEU A 113 2.81 19.31 4.93
N GLY A 114 1.51 19.01 4.85
CA GLY A 114 0.98 18.02 3.94
C GLY A 114 1.00 18.43 2.46
N ILE A 115 1.28 19.69 2.13
CA ILE A 115 1.35 20.14 0.74
C ILE A 115 2.67 19.68 0.11
N PRO A 116 2.63 18.88 -0.97
CA PRO A 116 3.85 18.38 -1.61
C PRO A 116 4.82 19.51 -2.01
N GLY A 117 6.07 19.38 -1.56
CA GLY A 117 7.13 20.36 -1.84
C GLY A 117 7.12 21.63 -0.97
N LEU A 118 6.23 21.71 0.02
CA LEU A 118 6.17 22.79 0.99
C LEU A 118 6.75 22.37 2.34
N GLY A 119 7.99 22.81 2.63
CA GLY A 119 8.67 22.47 3.88
C GLY A 119 8.52 23.55 4.96
N PRO A 120 8.86 23.22 6.24
CA PRO A 120 8.62 24.07 7.42
C PRO A 120 9.25 25.47 7.29
N LYS A 121 10.45 25.57 6.72
CA LYS A 121 11.12 26.85 6.51
C LYS A 121 10.33 27.81 5.60
N ARG A 122 9.71 27.29 4.54
CA ARG A 122 8.89 28.09 3.62
C ARG A 122 7.58 28.51 4.27
N ILE A 123 6.94 27.58 4.99
CA ILE A 123 5.73 27.86 5.75
C ILE A 123 5.99 28.98 6.74
N LYS A 124 7.08 28.88 7.52
CA LYS A 124 7.46 29.91 8.48
C LYS A 124 7.61 31.29 7.83
N ILE A 125 8.35 31.40 6.72
CA ILE A 125 8.54 32.68 6.02
C ILE A 125 7.19 33.28 5.58
N MET A 126 6.29 32.47 5.01
CA MET A 126 4.97 32.94 4.59
C MET A 126 4.09 33.34 5.76
N ASN A 127 4.20 32.64 6.89
CA ASN A 127 3.48 32.99 8.10
C ASN A 127 4.00 34.31 8.69
N GLU A 128 5.32 34.52 8.78
CA GLU A 128 5.92 35.73 9.33
C GLU A 128 5.73 36.96 8.45
N GLU A 129 5.86 36.81 7.12
CA GLU A 129 5.86 37.96 6.18
C GLU A 129 4.46 38.28 5.62
N LEU A 130 3.56 37.29 5.50
CA LEU A 130 2.24 37.46 4.89
C LEU A 130 1.08 37.07 5.84
N GLY A 131 1.36 36.60 7.05
CA GLY A 131 0.32 36.13 7.98
C GLY A 131 -0.40 34.86 7.51
N VAL A 132 0.22 34.06 6.63
CA VAL A 132 -0.36 32.78 6.14
C VAL A 132 -0.33 31.77 7.28
N ASP A 133 -1.50 31.37 7.76
CA ASP A 133 -1.69 30.48 8.92
C ASP A 133 -2.51 29.22 8.61
N SER A 134 -3.01 29.07 7.37
CA SER A 134 -3.88 27.99 6.93
C SER A 134 -3.76 27.75 5.41
N ILE A 135 -4.25 26.61 4.94
CA ILE A 135 -4.32 26.34 3.49
C ILE A 135 -5.20 27.37 2.77
N ALA A 136 -6.24 27.87 3.43
CA ALA A 136 -7.13 28.88 2.83
C ALA A 136 -6.39 30.21 2.62
N THR A 137 -5.67 30.70 3.66
CA THR A 137 -4.87 31.94 3.55
C THR A 137 -3.68 31.76 2.62
N LEU A 138 -3.06 30.58 2.56
CA LEU A 138 -2.02 30.23 1.58
C LEU A 138 -2.53 30.31 0.15
N LYS A 139 -3.70 29.71 -0.11
CA LYS A 139 -4.35 29.74 -1.44
C LYS A 139 -4.66 31.17 -1.87
N GLN A 140 -5.22 31.99 -0.97
CA GLN A 140 -5.52 33.38 -1.24
C GLN A 140 -4.24 34.18 -1.55
N ALA A 141 -3.20 34.07 -0.70
CA ALA A 141 -1.93 34.74 -0.91
C ALA A 141 -1.24 34.34 -2.24
N ALA A 142 -1.42 33.09 -2.65
CA ALA A 142 -0.92 32.61 -3.96
C ALA A 142 -1.74 33.15 -5.12
N GLN A 143 -3.05 33.29 -4.99
CA GLN A 143 -3.92 33.87 -6.02
C GLN A 143 -3.70 35.38 -6.19
N ASP A 144 -3.32 36.06 -5.12
CA ASP A 144 -3.03 37.51 -5.11
C ASP A 144 -1.57 37.82 -5.53
N ASP A 145 -0.80 36.82 -6.01
CA ASP A 145 0.62 36.93 -6.38
C ASP A 145 1.55 37.39 -5.26
N ALA A 146 1.09 37.41 -3.99
CA ALA A 146 1.86 37.89 -2.84
C ALA A 146 3.06 36.97 -2.53
N ILE A 147 2.95 35.67 -2.73
CA ILE A 147 4.03 34.71 -2.46
C ILE A 147 5.17 34.88 -3.46
N ALA A 148 4.88 35.14 -4.75
CA ALA A 148 5.90 35.33 -5.76
C ALA A 148 6.82 36.52 -5.49
N GLY A 149 6.35 37.50 -4.69
CA GLY A 149 7.11 38.67 -4.27
C GLY A 149 8.10 38.43 -3.13
N LEU A 150 8.00 37.31 -2.40
CA LEU A 150 8.87 37.00 -1.28
C LEU A 150 10.28 36.60 -1.73
N LYS A 151 11.29 36.98 -0.95
CA LYS A 151 12.68 36.58 -1.21
C LYS A 151 12.87 35.08 -1.18
N GLY A 152 13.31 34.48 -2.27
CA GLY A 152 13.51 33.02 -2.41
C GLY A 152 12.28 32.27 -2.89
N PHE A 153 11.23 33.00 -3.27
CA PHE A 153 10.05 32.51 -3.96
C PHE A 153 9.97 33.13 -5.38
N GLY A 154 9.13 32.61 -6.21
CA GLY A 154 8.90 33.12 -7.56
C GLY A 154 7.63 32.50 -8.14
N ALA A 155 7.15 33.01 -9.27
CA ALA A 155 5.90 32.58 -9.92
C ALA A 155 5.81 31.05 -10.11
N LYS A 156 6.92 30.39 -10.52
CA LYS A 156 6.97 28.94 -10.66
C LYS A 156 6.80 28.20 -9.32
N SER A 157 7.35 28.77 -8.23
CA SER A 157 7.20 28.20 -6.89
C SER A 157 5.78 28.37 -6.36
N GLN A 158 5.18 29.52 -6.60
CA GLN A 158 3.80 29.82 -6.24
C GLN A 158 2.82 28.89 -7.00
N GLN A 159 3.02 28.69 -8.32
CA GLN A 159 2.19 27.76 -9.07
C GLN A 159 2.29 26.33 -8.52
N LYS A 160 3.50 25.85 -8.21
CA LYS A 160 3.67 24.55 -7.56
C LYS A 160 2.95 24.42 -6.21
N MET A 161 2.78 25.50 -5.46
CA MET A 161 2.01 25.48 -4.21
C MET A 161 0.51 25.39 -4.50
N LEU A 162 -0.02 26.10 -5.50
CA LEU A 162 -1.40 25.97 -5.93
C LEU A 162 -1.71 24.55 -6.40
N ASP A 163 -0.86 23.98 -7.26
CA ASP A 163 -0.97 22.60 -7.73
C ASP A 163 -0.93 21.61 -6.53
N GLY A 164 -0.04 21.87 -5.55
CA GLY A 164 0.07 21.07 -4.35
C GLY A 164 -1.17 21.14 -3.43
N ILE A 165 -1.81 22.32 -3.33
CA ILE A 165 -3.08 22.48 -2.58
C ILE A 165 -4.19 21.69 -3.26
N GLU A 166 -4.31 21.73 -4.59
CA GLU A 166 -5.30 20.95 -5.33
C GLU A 166 -5.06 19.45 -5.20
N LEU A 167 -3.80 19.03 -5.25
CA LEU A 167 -3.41 17.64 -5.06
C LEU A 167 -3.76 17.14 -3.65
N LEU A 168 -3.44 17.92 -2.62
CA LEU A 168 -3.80 17.62 -1.24
C LEU A 168 -5.32 17.52 -1.04
N ALA A 169 -6.09 18.42 -1.65
CA ALA A 169 -7.55 18.37 -1.59
C ALA A 169 -8.11 17.09 -2.24
N ARG A 170 -7.56 16.68 -3.39
CA ARG A 170 -7.93 15.40 -4.03
C ARG A 170 -7.58 14.19 -3.16
N PHE A 171 -6.42 14.20 -2.50
CA PHE A 171 -6.00 13.10 -1.63
C PHE A 171 -6.87 13.01 -0.37
N ARG A 172 -7.19 14.15 0.25
CA ARG A 172 -8.03 14.19 1.46
C ARG A 172 -9.48 13.76 1.23
N ALA A 173 -9.98 13.90 -0.01
CA ALA A 173 -11.32 13.42 -0.37
C ALA A 173 -11.41 11.90 -0.51
N ARG A 174 -10.30 11.18 -0.44
CA ARG A 174 -10.27 9.73 -0.62
C ARG A 174 -9.45 9.08 0.49
N ARG A 175 -9.66 7.78 0.70
CA ARG A 175 -8.88 6.94 1.62
C ARG A 175 -8.15 5.87 0.81
N ARG A 176 -6.96 5.43 1.26
CA ARG A 176 -6.31 4.26 0.68
C ARG A 176 -7.19 3.03 0.84
N LEU A 177 -6.90 1.99 0.06
CA LEU A 177 -7.68 0.75 0.04
C LEU A 177 -7.77 0.11 1.44
N ASP A 178 -6.66 0.01 2.16
CA ASP A 178 -6.59 -0.55 3.52
C ASP A 178 -7.53 0.18 4.50
N VAL A 179 -7.40 1.50 4.58
CA VAL A 179 -8.20 2.36 5.44
C VAL A 179 -9.68 2.35 5.04
N GLY A 180 -9.95 2.48 3.73
CA GLY A 180 -11.33 2.49 3.23
C GLY A 180 -12.06 1.16 3.41
N LEU A 181 -11.34 0.02 3.28
CA LEU A 181 -11.92 -1.30 3.56
C LEU A 181 -12.20 -1.48 5.04
N MET A 182 -11.25 -1.11 5.91
CA MET A 182 -11.45 -1.19 7.35
C MET A 182 -12.71 -0.45 7.80
N TYR A 183 -12.90 0.79 7.35
CA TYR A 183 -14.11 1.57 7.69
C TYR A 183 -15.36 0.98 7.04
N GLY A 184 -15.27 0.57 5.77
CA GLY A 184 -16.40 0.01 5.04
C GLY A 184 -16.92 -1.28 5.65
N GLU A 185 -16.04 -2.20 5.99
CA GLU A 185 -16.37 -3.49 6.60
C GLU A 185 -16.89 -3.34 8.03
N ALA A 186 -16.28 -2.45 8.83
CA ALA A 186 -16.78 -2.14 10.15
C ALA A 186 -18.20 -1.52 10.11
N PHE A 187 -18.46 -0.64 9.14
CA PHE A 187 -19.77 -0.05 8.95
C PHE A 187 -20.80 -1.07 8.46
N GLU A 188 -20.43 -1.92 7.49
CA GLU A 188 -21.24 -3.05 7.03
C GLU A 188 -21.64 -3.98 8.19
N GLN A 189 -20.68 -4.37 9.03
CA GLN A 189 -20.92 -5.25 10.18
C GLN A 189 -21.87 -4.62 11.22
N LYS A 190 -21.69 -3.32 11.51
CA LYS A 190 -22.61 -2.60 12.41
C LYS A 190 -24.03 -2.59 11.86
N ILE A 191 -24.22 -2.31 10.58
CA ILE A 191 -25.53 -2.35 9.93
C ILE A 191 -26.11 -3.77 9.91
N ALA A 192 -25.29 -4.79 9.59
CA ALA A 192 -25.73 -6.18 9.56
C ALA A 192 -26.22 -6.69 10.92
N SER A 193 -25.76 -6.08 12.03
CA SER A 193 -26.18 -6.43 13.39
C SER A 193 -27.51 -5.79 13.83
N ILE A 194 -28.09 -4.89 13.04
CA ILE A 194 -29.35 -4.23 13.36
C ILE A 194 -30.53 -5.21 13.19
N ASP A 195 -31.41 -5.27 14.19
CA ASP A 195 -32.61 -6.10 14.13
C ASP A 195 -33.55 -5.65 13.00
N GLY A 196 -33.97 -6.59 12.15
CA GLY A 196 -34.73 -6.36 10.92
C GLY A 196 -33.85 -6.29 9.64
N VAL A 197 -32.53 -6.22 9.75
CA VAL A 197 -31.62 -6.35 8.61
C VAL A 197 -31.49 -7.82 8.23
N ILE A 198 -31.83 -8.16 6.99
CA ILE A 198 -31.70 -9.53 6.44
C ILE A 198 -30.30 -9.73 5.90
N LYS A 199 -29.75 -8.72 5.21
CA LYS A 199 -28.42 -8.74 4.60
C LYS A 199 -27.89 -7.32 4.48
N ALA A 200 -26.62 -7.11 4.76
CA ALA A 200 -25.91 -5.88 4.43
C ALA A 200 -24.67 -6.26 3.61
N GLN A 201 -24.32 -5.44 2.62
CA GLN A 201 -23.12 -5.69 1.81
C GLN A 201 -22.53 -4.39 1.28
N LEU A 202 -21.21 -4.26 1.48
CA LEU A 202 -20.41 -3.20 0.89
C LEU A 202 -20.47 -3.26 -0.65
N ALA A 203 -20.56 -2.10 -1.27
CA ALA A 203 -20.64 -1.93 -2.72
C ALA A 203 -19.58 -0.92 -3.20
N GLY A 204 -19.80 -0.27 -4.33
CA GLY A 204 -18.98 0.81 -4.84
C GLY A 204 -17.53 0.46 -5.10
N SER A 205 -16.69 1.47 -5.01
CA SER A 205 -15.25 1.35 -5.26
C SER A 205 -14.53 0.45 -4.24
N ALA A 206 -15.04 0.37 -3.01
CA ALA A 206 -14.51 -0.51 -1.97
C ALA A 206 -14.68 -2.00 -2.34
N ARG A 207 -15.87 -2.39 -2.79
CA ARG A 207 -16.12 -3.78 -3.23
C ARG A 207 -15.31 -4.14 -4.48
N ARG A 208 -15.08 -3.18 -5.38
CA ARG A 208 -14.24 -3.37 -6.56
C ARG A 208 -12.74 -3.29 -6.28
N ARG A 209 -12.34 -3.14 -5.03
CA ARG A 209 -10.93 -3.08 -4.60
C ARG A 209 -10.13 -2.01 -5.37
N LYS A 210 -10.66 -0.78 -5.45
CA LYS A 210 -9.92 0.36 -6.00
C LYS A 210 -8.78 0.75 -5.06
N GLU A 211 -7.66 1.17 -5.59
CA GLU A 211 -6.48 1.59 -4.81
C GLU A 211 -6.78 2.73 -3.83
N THR A 212 -7.84 3.50 -4.10
CA THR A 212 -8.37 4.50 -3.20
C THR A 212 -9.91 4.51 -3.22
N ILE A 213 -10.52 4.79 -2.06
CA ILE A 213 -11.96 4.78 -1.82
C ILE A 213 -12.40 6.20 -1.46
N GLY A 214 -13.40 6.75 -2.16
CA GLY A 214 -13.92 8.11 -1.94
C GLY A 214 -15.09 8.17 -0.99
N ASP A 215 -15.94 7.16 -1.05
CA ASP A 215 -17.17 7.02 -0.26
C ASP A 215 -17.45 5.55 0.01
N LEU A 216 -18.31 5.29 0.97
CA LEU A 216 -18.74 3.95 1.35
C LEU A 216 -20.17 3.75 0.88
N ASP A 217 -20.39 2.81 -0.03
CA ASP A 217 -21.72 2.38 -0.45
C ASP A 217 -22.08 1.07 0.24
N VAL A 218 -23.23 1.01 0.94
CA VAL A 218 -23.75 -0.21 1.56
C VAL A 218 -25.18 -0.46 1.08
N VAL A 219 -25.41 -1.67 0.59
CA VAL A 219 -26.76 -2.14 0.21
C VAL A 219 -27.30 -3.01 1.33
N VAL A 220 -28.53 -2.73 1.77
CA VAL A 220 -29.19 -3.39 2.91
C VAL A 220 -30.50 -3.99 2.45
N GLY A 221 -30.64 -5.29 2.60
CA GLY A 221 -31.88 -6.05 2.39
C GLY A 221 -32.73 -6.00 3.65
N VAL A 222 -33.94 -5.50 3.54
CA VAL A 222 -34.88 -5.30 4.63
C VAL A 222 -36.32 -5.44 4.11
N LEU A 223 -37.25 -6.00 4.92
CA LEU A 223 -38.67 -6.02 4.56
C LEU A 223 -39.25 -4.59 4.60
N ASP A 224 -40.29 -4.33 3.79
CA ASP A 224 -40.88 -3.00 3.71
C ASP A 224 -41.37 -2.51 5.06
N ASP A 225 -41.98 -3.39 5.87
CA ASP A 225 -42.49 -3.07 7.21
C ASP A 225 -41.39 -2.73 8.23
N ASP A 226 -40.16 -3.15 8.01
CA ASP A 226 -39.03 -2.90 8.90
C ASP A 226 -38.14 -1.73 8.45
N LYS A 227 -38.35 -1.16 7.27
CA LYS A 227 -37.51 -0.10 6.69
C LYS A 227 -37.35 1.12 7.58
N GLU A 228 -38.49 1.62 8.15
CA GLU A 228 -38.46 2.79 9.01
C GLU A 228 -37.66 2.51 10.30
N LYS A 229 -37.91 1.37 10.96
CA LYS A 229 -37.19 0.94 12.16
C LYS A 229 -35.69 0.79 11.88
N VAL A 230 -35.33 0.16 10.77
CA VAL A 230 -33.90 -0.03 10.40
C VAL A 230 -33.25 1.30 10.05
N SER A 231 -33.96 2.19 9.34
CA SER A 231 -33.47 3.53 9.02
C SER A 231 -33.17 4.34 10.29
N GLU A 232 -34.10 4.34 11.26
CA GLU A 232 -33.90 5.02 12.56
C GLU A 232 -32.72 4.42 13.32
N ALA A 233 -32.57 3.10 13.32
CA ALA A 233 -31.44 2.42 13.98
C ALA A 233 -30.11 2.75 13.32
N ILE A 234 -30.03 2.83 11.98
CA ILE A 234 -28.84 3.27 11.26
C ILE A 234 -28.49 4.71 11.65
N LEU A 235 -29.45 5.61 11.66
CA LEU A 235 -29.26 7.02 12.04
C LEU A 235 -28.81 7.21 13.50
N ALA A 236 -29.10 6.24 14.36
CA ALA A 236 -28.67 6.21 15.76
C ALA A 236 -27.33 5.55 16.01
N LEU A 237 -26.65 5.01 14.97
CA LEU A 237 -25.34 4.37 15.14
C LEU A 237 -24.32 5.39 15.67
N PRO A 238 -23.47 4.98 16.64
CA PRO A 238 -22.36 5.83 17.06
C PRO A 238 -21.42 6.06 15.88
N GLY A 239 -20.93 7.31 15.75
CA GLY A 239 -19.99 7.71 14.72
C GLY A 239 -20.59 8.29 13.46
N ILE A 240 -21.88 8.60 13.49
CA ILE A 240 -22.45 9.49 12.47
C ILE A 240 -22.14 10.92 12.86
N ALA A 241 -21.27 11.58 12.06
CA ALA A 241 -20.92 12.99 12.26
C ALA A 241 -22.01 13.93 11.73
N ASP A 242 -22.65 13.55 10.61
CA ASP A 242 -23.73 14.36 10.00
C ASP A 242 -24.63 13.48 9.13
N VAL A 243 -25.89 13.93 8.96
CA VAL A 243 -26.90 13.30 8.10
C VAL A 243 -27.19 14.23 6.93
N LYS A 244 -26.61 13.96 5.77
CA LYS A 244 -26.86 14.74 4.53
C LYS A 244 -28.30 14.58 3.99
N GLY A 245 -28.92 13.46 4.31
CA GLY A 245 -30.29 13.18 3.91
C GLY A 245 -30.74 11.76 4.28
N ALA A 246 -31.97 11.60 4.66
CA ALA A 246 -32.62 10.32 4.96
C ALA A 246 -33.96 10.27 4.26
N GLY A 247 -34.16 9.28 3.40
CA GLY A 247 -35.41 8.97 2.70
C GLY A 247 -35.73 7.49 2.80
N ASP A 248 -36.87 7.08 2.30
CA ASP A 248 -37.41 5.71 2.46
C ASP A 248 -36.46 4.59 1.94
N SER A 249 -35.62 4.89 0.95
CA SER A 249 -34.73 3.90 0.33
C SER A 249 -33.27 4.32 0.28
N LYS A 250 -32.95 5.55 0.73
CA LYS A 250 -31.61 6.10 0.68
C LYS A 250 -31.31 6.94 1.91
N ILE A 251 -30.20 6.62 2.57
CA ILE A 251 -29.61 7.42 3.64
C ILE A 251 -28.23 7.88 3.18
N SER A 252 -27.91 9.16 3.34
CA SER A 252 -26.61 9.74 3.03
C SER A 252 -26.02 10.36 4.28
N LEU A 253 -24.84 9.92 4.67
CA LEU A 253 -24.20 10.18 5.95
C LEU A 253 -22.79 10.73 5.76
N ILE A 254 -22.29 11.40 6.79
CA ILE A 254 -20.86 11.60 7.04
C ILE A 254 -20.52 10.78 8.28
N LEU A 255 -19.58 9.89 8.16
CA LEU A 255 -19.07 9.07 9.27
C LEU A 255 -17.82 9.72 9.86
N ASP A 256 -17.75 9.78 11.18
CA ASP A 256 -16.53 10.10 11.92
C ASP A 256 -15.68 8.83 12.02
N THR A 257 -14.48 8.88 11.46
CA THR A 257 -13.60 7.71 11.38
C THR A 257 -12.93 7.39 12.72
N SER A 258 -12.90 8.33 13.68
CA SER A 258 -12.31 8.13 15.00
C SER A 258 -13.00 7.03 15.84
N ILE A 259 -14.25 6.71 15.55
CA ILE A 259 -14.99 5.64 16.23
C ILE A 259 -14.61 4.22 15.78
N PHE A 260 -13.93 4.13 14.67
CA PHE A 260 -13.42 2.84 14.16
C PHE A 260 -12.02 2.53 14.70
N GLU A 261 -11.44 3.44 15.52
CA GLU A 261 -10.18 3.24 16.21
C GLU A 261 -10.36 2.26 17.37
N GLY A 262 -9.67 1.15 17.31
CA GLY A 262 -9.63 0.17 18.39
C GLY A 262 -10.22 -1.19 18.01
N GLY A 263 -9.42 -2.05 17.41
CA GLY A 263 -9.63 -3.49 17.43
C GLY A 263 -10.50 -4.05 16.32
N PHE A 264 -10.39 -3.56 15.07
CA PHE A 264 -10.94 -4.30 13.95
C PHE A 264 -9.82 -5.09 13.24
N SER A 265 -9.95 -6.41 13.29
CA SER A 265 -9.29 -7.31 12.34
C SER A 265 -9.77 -6.93 10.94
N VAL A 266 -8.87 -6.65 10.04
CA VAL A 266 -9.19 -6.50 8.61
C VAL A 266 -9.66 -7.89 8.14
N GLY A 267 -10.97 -8.06 7.95
CA GLY A 267 -11.61 -9.34 7.67
C GLY A 267 -11.19 -10.03 6.36
N HIS A 268 -10.17 -9.48 5.68
CA HIS A 268 -9.60 -10.04 4.46
C HIS A 268 -8.20 -10.61 4.65
N ILE A 269 -7.55 -10.38 5.80
CA ILE A 269 -6.38 -11.16 6.18
C ILE A 269 -6.91 -12.38 6.92
N ASP A 270 -6.50 -13.57 6.48
CA ASP A 270 -6.83 -14.83 7.15
C ASP A 270 -6.60 -14.65 8.66
N PRO A 271 -7.59 -14.96 9.53
CA PRO A 271 -7.43 -14.83 10.97
C PRO A 271 -6.18 -15.54 11.51
N ASN A 272 -5.77 -16.65 10.89
CA ASN A 272 -4.54 -17.35 11.26
C ASN A 272 -3.28 -16.53 10.92
N VAL A 273 -3.32 -15.71 9.86
CA VAL A 273 -2.23 -14.78 9.51
C VAL A 273 -2.19 -13.63 10.51
N MET A 274 -3.34 -13.10 10.92
CA MET A 274 -3.43 -12.05 11.94
C MET A 274 -2.90 -12.52 13.29
N ASP A 275 -3.28 -13.72 13.73
CA ASP A 275 -2.77 -14.32 14.98
C ASP A 275 -1.25 -14.58 14.89
N ALA A 276 -0.74 -14.98 13.72
CA ALA A 276 0.67 -15.27 13.48
C ALA A 276 1.56 -14.02 13.48
N ILE A 277 1.03 -12.86 13.07
CA ILE A 277 1.77 -11.59 12.98
C ILE A 277 1.62 -10.70 14.24
N GLY A 278 0.95 -11.17 15.28
CA GLY A 278 0.80 -10.47 16.55
C GLY A 278 -0.07 -9.22 16.44
N GLY A 279 -1.38 -9.38 16.52
CA GLY A 279 -2.39 -8.35 16.20
C GLY A 279 -2.44 -7.08 17.06
N ASP A 280 -1.46 -6.82 17.91
CA ASP A 280 -1.50 -5.69 18.86
C ASP A 280 -0.81 -4.40 18.37
N ASP A 281 -0.07 -4.44 17.26
CA ASP A 281 0.67 -3.28 16.72
C ASP A 281 0.03 -2.69 15.46
N TYR A 282 -1.25 -2.31 15.51
CA TYR A 282 -1.77 -1.40 14.50
C TYR A 282 -1.10 -0.04 14.69
N GLU A 283 -0.11 0.30 13.82
CA GLU A 283 0.25 1.70 13.63
C GLU A 283 -1.04 2.48 13.39
N GLN A 284 -1.17 3.62 14.05
CA GLN A 284 -2.33 4.48 13.94
C GLN A 284 -2.59 4.76 12.46
N LEU A 285 -3.51 4.00 11.88
CA LEU A 285 -4.17 4.40 10.64
C LEU A 285 -4.64 5.83 10.90
N GLU A 286 -4.39 6.73 9.97
CA GLU A 286 -4.68 8.17 10.09
C GLU A 286 -5.91 8.42 10.96
N SER A 287 -5.70 8.67 12.23
CA SER A 287 -6.74 8.81 13.22
C SER A 287 -7.40 10.18 13.05
N GLY A 288 -8.69 10.15 12.87
CA GLY A 288 -9.50 11.36 12.75
C GLY A 288 -9.77 11.79 11.30
N GLY A 289 -10.98 12.22 11.09
CA GLY A 289 -11.48 12.69 9.82
C GLY A 289 -12.87 12.15 9.56
N THR A 290 -13.38 12.41 8.37
CA THR A 290 -14.71 11.96 7.97
C THR A 290 -14.66 11.25 6.63
N ILE A 291 -15.62 10.34 6.41
CA ILE A 291 -15.86 9.72 5.11
C ILE A 291 -17.35 9.76 4.78
N ASP A 292 -17.67 10.05 3.53
CA ASP A 292 -19.04 10.01 3.05
C ASP A 292 -19.50 8.55 2.96
N ALA A 293 -20.77 8.30 3.36
CA ALA A 293 -21.39 7.00 3.25
C ALA A 293 -22.81 7.09 2.69
N GLN A 294 -23.19 6.12 1.88
CA GLN A 294 -24.53 5.95 1.36
C GLN A 294 -25.05 4.56 1.69
N VAL A 295 -26.24 4.51 2.27
CA VAL A 295 -26.95 3.26 2.54
C VAL A 295 -28.20 3.19 1.67
N ARG A 296 -28.40 2.03 1.01
CA ARG A 296 -29.59 1.72 0.22
C ARG A 296 -30.41 0.65 0.91
N LEU A 297 -31.64 1.01 1.29
CA LEU A 297 -32.62 0.10 1.91
C LEU A 297 -33.54 -0.46 0.83
N VAL A 298 -33.48 -1.76 0.58
CA VAL A 298 -34.24 -2.43 -0.49
C VAL A 298 -34.82 -3.75 0.01
N THR A 299 -35.89 -4.23 -0.65
CA THR A 299 -36.41 -5.56 -0.34
C THR A 299 -35.46 -6.66 -0.83
N PRO A 300 -35.55 -7.88 -0.28
CA PRO A 300 -34.68 -9.00 -0.67
C PRO A 300 -34.70 -9.30 -2.16
N GLU A 301 -35.85 -9.14 -2.83
CA GLU A 301 -36.01 -9.41 -4.26
C GLU A 301 -35.26 -8.41 -5.13
N VAL A 302 -35.14 -7.18 -4.68
CA VAL A 302 -34.44 -6.08 -5.38
C VAL A 302 -32.96 -6.05 -5.04
N PHE A 303 -32.57 -6.63 -3.91
CA PHE A 303 -31.21 -6.57 -3.36
C PHE A 303 -30.11 -6.96 -4.38
N PRO A 304 -30.20 -8.08 -5.14
CA PRO A 304 -29.13 -8.45 -6.08
C PRO A 304 -28.91 -7.41 -7.17
N PHE A 305 -29.98 -6.82 -7.68
CA PHE A 305 -29.93 -5.79 -8.73
C PHE A 305 -29.34 -4.49 -8.20
N THR A 306 -29.76 -4.06 -7.02
CA THR A 306 -29.21 -2.87 -6.36
C THR A 306 -27.71 -3.08 -6.06
N LEU A 307 -27.35 -4.25 -5.55
CA LEU A 307 -25.94 -4.57 -5.27
C LEU A 307 -25.09 -4.53 -6.54
N ALA A 308 -25.53 -5.15 -7.62
CA ALA A 308 -24.84 -5.13 -8.91
C ALA A 308 -24.68 -3.69 -9.43
N TYR A 309 -25.76 -2.91 -9.39
CA TYR A 309 -25.78 -1.53 -9.86
C TYR A 309 -24.84 -0.62 -9.07
N PHE A 310 -24.89 -0.65 -7.73
CA PHE A 310 -24.05 0.19 -6.87
C PHE A 310 -22.62 -0.33 -6.74
N THR A 311 -22.39 -1.62 -7.01
CA THR A 311 -21.01 -2.12 -7.18
C THR A 311 -20.34 -1.42 -8.36
N GLY A 312 -21.01 -1.23 -9.48
CA GLY A 312 -20.48 -0.57 -10.69
C GLY A 312 -19.42 -1.43 -11.38
N SER A 313 -18.49 -0.83 -12.12
CA SER A 313 -18.30 0.62 -12.32
C SER A 313 -19.45 1.25 -13.14
N LYS A 314 -19.42 2.57 -13.29
CA LYS A 314 -20.35 3.25 -14.20
C LYS A 314 -20.23 2.71 -15.62
N GLU A 315 -19.01 2.54 -16.09
CA GLU A 315 -18.64 2.05 -17.42
C GLU A 315 -19.15 0.59 -17.60
N HIS A 316 -18.85 -0.29 -16.65
CA HIS A 316 -19.39 -1.65 -16.61
C HIS A 316 -20.91 -1.68 -16.69
N ASN A 317 -21.59 -0.85 -15.89
CA ASN A 317 -23.05 -0.76 -15.89
C ASN A 317 -23.61 -0.26 -17.24
N ILE A 318 -22.90 0.59 -17.97
CA ILE A 318 -23.30 1.03 -19.31
C ILE A 318 -23.31 -0.16 -20.28
N VAL A 319 -22.26 -0.96 -20.29
CA VAL A 319 -22.13 -2.13 -21.16
C VAL A 319 -23.18 -3.21 -20.80
N MET A 320 -23.37 -3.47 -19.50
CA MET A 320 -24.39 -4.39 -19.00
C MET A 320 -25.83 -3.97 -19.42
N ARG A 321 -26.14 -2.68 -19.31
CA ARG A 321 -27.44 -2.15 -19.77
C ARG A 321 -27.63 -2.27 -21.27
N GLN A 322 -26.58 -1.98 -22.06
CA GLN A 322 -26.64 -2.14 -23.50
C GLN A 322 -26.90 -3.59 -23.88
N ARG A 323 -26.19 -4.53 -23.24
CA ARG A 323 -26.39 -5.97 -23.47
C ARG A 323 -27.82 -6.41 -23.11
N ALA A 324 -28.42 -5.87 -22.05
CA ALA A 324 -29.81 -6.12 -21.70
C ALA A 324 -30.77 -5.60 -22.80
N ILE A 325 -30.58 -4.36 -23.26
CA ILE A 325 -31.38 -3.75 -24.34
C ILE A 325 -31.32 -4.60 -25.61
N ASP A 326 -30.15 -5.10 -26.02
CA ASP A 326 -29.97 -5.94 -27.18
C ASP A 326 -30.76 -7.27 -27.09
N ARG A 327 -31.20 -7.65 -25.88
CA ARG A 327 -32.04 -8.84 -25.57
C ARG A 327 -33.48 -8.50 -25.25
N GLY A 328 -33.91 -7.26 -25.50
CA GLY A 328 -35.28 -6.82 -25.21
C GLY A 328 -35.57 -6.70 -23.70
N LEU A 329 -34.53 -6.50 -22.91
CA LEU A 329 -34.60 -6.33 -21.44
C LEU A 329 -34.16 -4.94 -21.02
N ARG A 330 -34.63 -4.47 -19.86
CA ARG A 330 -34.24 -3.21 -19.23
C ARG A 330 -33.60 -3.52 -17.87
N LEU A 331 -32.29 -3.27 -17.73
CA LEU A 331 -31.55 -3.44 -16.48
C LEU A 331 -31.45 -2.12 -15.72
N SER A 332 -31.80 -2.15 -14.44
CA SER A 332 -31.65 -1.05 -13.49
C SER A 332 -31.36 -1.58 -12.07
N GLU A 333 -31.18 -0.69 -11.11
CA GLU A 333 -31.07 -1.03 -9.69
C GLU A 333 -32.30 -1.72 -9.11
N PHE A 334 -33.44 -1.68 -9.81
CA PHE A 334 -34.72 -2.25 -9.37
C PHE A 334 -35.04 -3.60 -10.00
N GLY A 335 -34.30 -4.03 -11.02
CA GLY A 335 -34.57 -5.30 -11.68
C GLY A 335 -34.08 -5.37 -13.11
N LEU A 336 -34.24 -6.56 -13.68
CA LEU A 336 -34.05 -6.88 -15.09
C LEU A 336 -35.42 -7.19 -15.71
N ILE A 337 -36.01 -6.23 -16.42
CA ILE A 337 -37.42 -6.20 -16.78
C ILE A 337 -37.59 -6.42 -18.29
N PRO A 338 -38.44 -7.36 -18.74
CA PRO A 338 -38.78 -7.49 -20.17
C PRO A 338 -39.40 -6.17 -20.68
N GLU A 339 -38.81 -5.60 -21.74
CA GLU A 339 -39.26 -4.31 -22.28
C GLU A 339 -40.73 -4.36 -22.79
N ALA A 340 -41.15 -5.51 -23.35
CA ALA A 340 -42.49 -5.72 -23.83
C ALA A 340 -43.55 -5.70 -22.72
N GLU A 341 -43.17 -6.02 -21.46
CA GLU A 341 -44.04 -6.07 -20.30
C GLU A 341 -44.02 -4.77 -19.51
N ALA A 342 -42.94 -4.03 -19.58
CA ALA A 342 -42.71 -2.82 -18.80
C ALA A 342 -43.65 -1.67 -19.20
N GLY A 343 -43.98 -1.54 -20.47
CA GLY A 343 -44.77 -0.41 -20.98
C GLY A 343 -44.18 0.94 -20.54
N ASP A 344 -45.01 1.79 -19.96
CA ASP A 344 -44.59 3.09 -19.43
C ASP A 344 -44.06 3.04 -17.99
N LEU A 345 -44.09 1.86 -17.33
CA LEU A 345 -43.61 1.70 -15.96
C LEU A 345 -42.10 1.86 -15.88
N LYS A 346 -41.61 2.61 -14.87
CA LYS A 346 -40.20 2.87 -14.64
C LYS A 346 -39.84 2.72 -13.15
N GLY A 347 -38.56 2.45 -12.90
CA GLY A 347 -38.02 2.39 -11.54
C GLY A 347 -38.71 1.32 -10.69
N MET A 348 -38.94 1.63 -9.41
CA MET A 348 -39.55 0.71 -8.46
C MET A 348 -40.96 0.27 -8.89
N ALA A 349 -41.72 1.11 -9.61
CA ALA A 349 -43.05 0.74 -10.09
C ALA A 349 -43.04 -0.47 -11.06
N ALA A 350 -41.93 -0.71 -11.74
CA ALA A 350 -41.78 -1.83 -12.66
C ALA A 350 -41.05 -3.05 -12.01
N ALA A 351 -40.58 -2.93 -10.78
CA ALA A 351 -39.77 -3.97 -10.12
C ALA A 351 -40.48 -5.35 -10.02
N HIS A 352 -41.82 -5.34 -9.87
CA HIS A 352 -42.63 -6.56 -9.81
C HIS A 352 -42.66 -7.35 -11.11
N LEU A 353 -42.22 -6.77 -12.24
CA LEU A 353 -42.08 -7.42 -13.55
C LEU A 353 -40.65 -7.95 -13.80
N SER A 354 -39.75 -7.76 -12.82
CA SER A 354 -38.35 -8.21 -12.97
C SER A 354 -38.26 -9.73 -13.10
N LEU A 355 -37.37 -10.19 -13.96
CA LEU A 355 -36.91 -11.56 -13.91
C LEU A 355 -36.32 -11.83 -12.52
N PRO A 356 -36.58 -13.00 -11.91
CA PRO A 356 -36.11 -13.29 -10.57
C PRO A 356 -34.60 -13.44 -10.55
N ALA A 357 -33.97 -12.98 -9.45
CA ALA A 357 -32.57 -13.26 -9.17
C ALA A 357 -32.38 -13.32 -7.64
N VAL A 358 -31.80 -14.44 -7.15
CA VAL A 358 -31.45 -14.60 -5.73
C VAL A 358 -30.06 -14.03 -5.43
N ASP A 359 -29.22 -13.90 -6.45
CA ASP A 359 -27.87 -13.33 -6.40
C ASP A 359 -27.50 -12.63 -7.71
N GLU A 360 -26.33 -11.99 -7.72
CA GLU A 360 -25.83 -11.33 -8.94
C GLU A 360 -25.55 -12.32 -10.08
N ALA A 361 -25.13 -13.56 -9.79
CA ALA A 361 -24.80 -14.54 -10.83
C ALA A 361 -26.02 -14.87 -11.70
N GLU A 362 -27.23 -14.83 -11.14
CA GLU A 362 -28.46 -15.00 -11.93
C GLU A 362 -28.72 -13.84 -12.88
N ILE A 363 -28.38 -12.60 -12.49
CA ILE A 363 -28.48 -11.43 -13.38
C ILE A 363 -27.57 -11.62 -14.60
N TYR A 364 -26.32 -12.07 -14.38
CA TYR A 364 -25.37 -12.35 -15.47
C TYR A 364 -25.88 -13.50 -16.34
N ARG A 365 -26.40 -14.56 -15.74
CA ARG A 365 -26.93 -15.73 -16.43
C ARG A 365 -28.10 -15.40 -17.34
N HIS A 366 -29.02 -14.52 -16.91
CA HIS A 366 -30.12 -13.99 -17.74
C HIS A 366 -29.62 -13.21 -18.96
N LEU A 367 -28.41 -12.67 -18.89
CA LEU A 367 -27.74 -11.94 -19.97
C LEU A 367 -26.76 -12.83 -20.75
N GLU A 368 -26.76 -14.17 -20.52
CA GLU A 368 -25.83 -15.14 -21.16
C GLU A 368 -24.37 -14.75 -20.92
N LEU A 369 -24.03 -14.52 -19.64
CA LEU A 369 -22.71 -14.18 -19.17
C LEU A 369 -22.31 -15.06 -17.98
N ASP A 370 -21.04 -15.38 -17.88
CA ASP A 370 -20.45 -15.79 -16.61
C ASP A 370 -20.47 -14.63 -15.63
N TRP A 371 -20.56 -14.98 -14.33
CA TRP A 371 -20.52 -13.96 -13.28
C TRP A 371 -19.15 -13.27 -13.23
N VAL A 372 -19.14 -11.95 -13.39
CA VAL A 372 -17.92 -11.15 -13.34
C VAL A 372 -17.61 -10.78 -11.88
N PRO A 373 -16.45 -11.18 -11.33
CA PRO A 373 -16.00 -10.73 -10.03
C PRO A 373 -15.98 -9.19 -9.92
N PRO A 374 -16.36 -8.62 -8.76
CA PRO A 374 -16.40 -7.17 -8.59
C PRO A 374 -15.08 -6.46 -8.96
N GLU A 375 -13.93 -7.07 -8.68
CA GLU A 375 -12.62 -6.51 -8.98
C GLU A 375 -12.40 -6.25 -10.47
N LEU A 376 -13.02 -7.05 -11.34
CA LEU A 376 -12.87 -6.91 -12.80
C LEU A 376 -13.83 -5.92 -13.44
N ARG A 377 -14.85 -5.40 -12.71
CA ARG A 377 -15.92 -4.55 -13.27
C ARG A 377 -15.47 -3.12 -13.53
N GLU A 378 -14.50 -2.92 -14.42
CA GLU A 378 -13.91 -1.61 -14.78
C GLU A 378 -13.94 -1.32 -16.29
N ASP A 379 -14.72 -2.08 -17.07
CA ASP A 379 -14.81 -1.98 -18.53
C ASP A 379 -13.46 -2.19 -19.25
N THR A 380 -12.75 -3.26 -18.83
CA THR A 380 -11.46 -3.67 -19.39
C THR A 380 -11.55 -4.93 -20.26
N GLY A 381 -12.76 -5.25 -20.76
CA GLY A 381 -13.05 -6.40 -21.60
C GLY A 381 -13.71 -7.58 -20.87
N GLU A 382 -14.10 -7.39 -19.60
CA GLU A 382 -14.68 -8.45 -18.76
C GLU A 382 -16.05 -8.95 -19.25
N ILE A 383 -16.85 -8.08 -19.89
CA ILE A 383 -18.15 -8.50 -20.44
C ILE A 383 -17.99 -9.39 -21.67
N SER A 384 -17.01 -9.10 -22.54
CA SER A 384 -16.69 -9.96 -23.68
C SER A 384 -16.18 -11.31 -23.19
N ALA A 385 -15.20 -11.29 -22.28
CA ALA A 385 -14.65 -12.51 -21.70
C ALA A 385 -15.70 -13.36 -20.97
N ALA A 386 -16.64 -12.73 -20.26
CA ALA A 386 -17.75 -13.42 -19.60
C ALA A 386 -18.72 -14.08 -20.60
N GLY A 387 -18.93 -13.47 -21.78
CA GLY A 387 -19.76 -14.04 -22.84
C GLY A 387 -19.09 -15.15 -23.65
N GLU A 388 -17.77 -15.23 -23.56
CA GLU A 388 -16.92 -16.21 -24.25
C GLU A 388 -16.41 -17.33 -23.32
N GLU A 389 -16.88 -17.37 -22.06
CA GLU A 389 -16.39 -18.29 -21.00
C GLU A 389 -14.86 -18.19 -20.79
N ALA A 390 -14.31 -16.98 -20.97
CA ALA A 390 -12.87 -16.70 -20.98
C ALA A 390 -12.41 -15.81 -19.80
N LEU A 391 -13.23 -15.71 -18.74
CA LEU A 391 -12.82 -15.03 -17.52
C LEU A 391 -11.66 -15.78 -16.84
N PRO A 392 -10.64 -15.07 -16.31
CA PRO A 392 -9.51 -15.71 -15.66
C PRO A 392 -9.94 -16.37 -14.32
N ARG A 393 -9.28 -17.46 -13.97
CA ARG A 393 -9.30 -17.97 -12.60
C ARG A 393 -8.42 -17.11 -11.71
N LEU A 394 -8.99 -16.04 -11.20
CA LEU A 394 -8.26 -15.06 -10.40
C LEU A 394 -7.52 -15.70 -9.22
N ILE A 395 -6.31 -15.22 -8.99
CA ILE A 395 -5.49 -15.59 -7.85
C ILE A 395 -6.25 -15.42 -6.52
N VAL A 396 -5.99 -16.28 -5.56
CA VAL A 396 -6.48 -16.20 -4.18
C VAL A 396 -5.33 -16.17 -3.17
N PRO A 397 -5.52 -15.67 -1.94
CA PRO A 397 -4.44 -15.55 -0.95
C PRO A 397 -3.69 -16.87 -0.68
N THR A 398 -4.38 -18.01 -0.73
CA THR A 398 -3.78 -19.35 -0.52
C THR A 398 -2.85 -19.80 -1.66
N ASP A 399 -2.87 -19.12 -2.80
CA ASP A 399 -1.93 -19.38 -3.89
C ASP A 399 -0.54 -18.82 -3.59
N VAL A 400 -0.41 -17.83 -2.68
CA VAL A 400 0.86 -17.22 -2.30
C VAL A 400 1.65 -18.14 -1.38
N LYS A 401 2.87 -18.50 -1.78
CA LYS A 401 3.78 -19.39 -1.06
C LYS A 401 5.02 -18.70 -0.51
N GLY A 402 5.20 -17.41 -0.82
CA GLY A 402 6.30 -16.58 -0.34
C GLY A 402 6.36 -15.23 -1.05
N ALA A 403 7.29 -14.37 -0.66
CA ALA A 403 7.54 -13.06 -1.25
C ALA A 403 9.05 -12.76 -1.25
N LEU A 404 9.53 -11.96 -2.22
CA LEU A 404 10.95 -11.70 -2.41
C LEU A 404 11.45 -10.40 -1.74
N HIS A 405 10.61 -9.37 -1.61
CA HIS A 405 11.02 -8.04 -1.16
C HIS A 405 10.62 -7.82 0.30
N ASN A 406 11.56 -8.06 1.20
CA ASN A 406 11.39 -7.91 2.65
C ASN A 406 12.71 -7.48 3.29
N HIS A 407 12.63 -6.65 4.33
CA HIS A 407 13.75 -6.05 5.03
C HIS A 407 13.93 -6.62 6.43
N THR A 408 15.16 -6.56 6.92
CA THR A 408 15.52 -6.99 8.28
C THR A 408 16.20 -5.85 9.03
N THR A 409 16.61 -6.12 10.28
CA THR A 409 17.45 -5.21 11.06
C THR A 409 18.84 -4.97 10.44
N LEU A 410 19.17 -5.61 9.33
CA LEU A 410 20.41 -5.31 8.59
C LEU A 410 20.32 -3.94 7.91
N SER A 411 19.13 -3.53 7.47
CA SER A 411 18.87 -2.18 6.97
C SER A 411 17.93 -1.41 7.90
N ASP A 412 16.71 -1.20 7.53
CA ASP A 412 15.72 -0.39 8.27
C ASP A 412 14.48 -1.19 8.72
N GLY A 413 14.51 -2.51 8.60
CA GLY A 413 13.48 -3.38 9.16
C GLY A 413 13.51 -3.43 10.69
N ASP A 414 12.37 -3.72 11.30
CA ASP A 414 12.18 -3.81 12.75
C ASP A 414 12.42 -5.23 13.31
N ALA A 415 12.54 -6.23 12.45
CA ALA A 415 12.64 -7.64 12.83
C ALA A 415 13.95 -8.27 12.31
N THR A 416 14.48 -9.21 13.08
CA THR A 416 15.66 -9.98 12.67
C THR A 416 15.31 -10.97 11.55
N LEU A 417 16.34 -11.47 10.86
CA LEU A 417 16.21 -12.52 9.84
C LEU A 417 15.41 -13.73 10.35
N GLU A 418 15.68 -14.18 11.58
CA GLU A 418 15.00 -15.32 12.20
C GLU A 418 13.52 -15.02 12.48
N GLN A 419 13.22 -13.83 13.03
CA GLN A 419 11.85 -13.41 13.31
C GLN A 419 11.02 -13.28 12.03
N MET A 420 11.59 -12.73 10.95
CA MET A 420 10.90 -12.65 9.65
C MET A 420 10.64 -14.04 9.06
N ALA A 421 11.62 -14.96 9.16
CA ALA A 421 11.47 -16.33 8.69
C ALA A 421 10.39 -17.09 9.47
N ASP A 422 10.38 -16.97 10.79
CA ASP A 422 9.38 -17.63 11.65
C ASP A 422 7.97 -17.09 11.38
N ALA A 423 7.83 -15.77 11.19
CA ALA A 423 6.56 -15.17 10.83
C ALA A 423 6.04 -15.68 9.47
N ALA A 424 6.90 -15.75 8.45
CA ALA A 424 6.54 -16.29 7.14
C ALA A 424 6.10 -17.77 7.23
N ARG A 425 6.79 -18.59 8.03
CA ARG A 425 6.39 -19.99 8.29
C ARG A 425 5.05 -20.08 9.01
N ASN A 426 4.78 -19.21 9.98
CA ASN A 426 3.52 -19.16 10.71
C ASN A 426 2.34 -18.75 9.81
N ILE A 427 2.58 -17.90 8.80
CA ILE A 427 1.60 -17.58 7.73
C ILE A 427 1.32 -18.80 6.83
N GLY A 428 2.19 -19.80 6.84
CA GLY A 428 2.10 -21.00 5.99
C GLY A 428 2.84 -20.86 4.67
N TRP A 429 3.77 -19.90 4.54
CA TRP A 429 4.64 -19.80 3.37
C TRP A 429 5.72 -20.89 3.38
N ASN A 430 6.16 -21.28 2.19
CA ASN A 430 7.23 -22.25 1.99
C ASN A 430 8.60 -21.60 1.77
N TRP A 431 8.64 -20.30 1.54
CA TRP A 431 9.86 -19.55 1.33
C TRP A 431 9.70 -18.06 1.63
N LEU A 432 10.82 -17.40 1.89
CA LEU A 432 10.90 -15.94 2.04
C LEU A 432 12.20 -15.44 1.43
N GLY A 433 12.13 -14.41 0.62
CA GLY A 433 13.28 -13.66 0.14
C GLY A 433 13.56 -12.46 1.04
N ILE A 434 14.82 -12.21 1.32
CA ILE A 434 15.32 -11.04 2.04
C ILE A 434 16.05 -10.14 1.07
N ALA A 435 15.71 -8.84 1.09
CA ALA A 435 16.23 -7.86 0.16
C ALA A 435 16.51 -6.52 0.88
N ASP A 436 17.40 -6.55 1.86
CA ASP A 436 17.82 -5.35 2.58
C ASP A 436 18.39 -4.29 1.63
N HIS A 437 18.26 -3.00 1.97
CA HIS A 437 18.69 -1.89 1.12
C HIS A 437 20.19 -1.87 0.87
N SER A 438 20.58 -1.41 -0.33
CA SER A 438 21.96 -1.21 -0.75
C SER A 438 22.56 0.11 -0.20
N PRO A 439 23.91 0.27 -0.19
CA PRO A 439 24.62 1.31 0.58
C PRO A 439 24.29 2.76 0.23
N THR A 440 23.83 3.05 -0.99
CA THR A 440 23.52 4.43 -1.41
C THR A 440 22.34 4.99 -0.63
N LEU A 441 21.40 4.16 -0.18
CA LEU A 441 20.25 4.57 0.63
C LEU A 441 20.62 4.71 2.12
N LYS A 442 21.41 5.72 2.44
CA LYS A 442 21.92 5.97 3.78
C LYS A 442 20.82 6.23 4.83
N VAL A 443 19.65 6.71 4.41
CA VAL A 443 18.52 6.97 5.33
C VAL A 443 17.88 5.68 5.83
N ALA A 444 18.02 4.60 5.07
CA ALA A 444 17.56 3.26 5.42
C ALA A 444 18.71 2.36 5.93
N ASN A 445 19.85 2.94 6.28
CA ASN A 445 21.01 2.20 6.77
C ASN A 445 21.46 1.06 5.83
N GLY A 446 21.47 1.34 4.50
CA GLY A 446 21.75 0.32 3.47
C GLY A 446 23.03 -0.47 3.72
N ALA A 447 22.94 -1.79 3.55
CA ALA A 447 23.93 -2.77 3.92
C ALA A 447 25.23 -2.68 3.10
N SER A 448 26.38 -2.75 3.76
CA SER A 448 27.65 -2.86 3.06
C SER A 448 27.80 -4.23 2.36
N ALA A 449 28.71 -4.36 1.41
CA ALA A 449 29.02 -5.63 0.75
C ALA A 449 29.44 -6.72 1.76
N GLU A 450 30.17 -6.35 2.81
CA GLU A 450 30.63 -7.29 3.85
C GLU A 450 29.45 -7.81 4.69
N ASP A 451 28.55 -6.91 5.11
CA ASP A 451 27.37 -7.24 5.92
C ASP A 451 26.39 -8.08 5.11
N LEU A 452 26.13 -7.71 3.85
CA LEU A 452 25.26 -8.46 2.95
C LEU A 452 25.78 -9.89 2.74
N LEU A 453 27.09 -10.07 2.47
CA LEU A 453 27.68 -11.40 2.35
C LEU A 453 27.69 -12.19 3.68
N ALA A 454 27.77 -11.50 4.82
CA ALA A 454 27.61 -12.13 6.14
C ALA A 454 26.19 -12.66 6.35
N GLN A 455 25.17 -11.88 5.97
CA GLN A 455 23.77 -12.31 5.99
C GLN A 455 23.57 -13.55 5.09
N GLY A 456 24.15 -13.57 3.89
CA GLY A 456 24.08 -14.75 3.00
C GLY A 456 24.65 -16.02 3.61
N ARG A 457 25.76 -15.91 4.37
CA ARG A 457 26.29 -17.06 5.13
C ARG A 457 25.32 -17.53 6.22
N GLN A 458 24.66 -16.63 6.90
CA GLN A 458 23.65 -16.94 7.93
C GLN A 458 22.42 -17.60 7.30
N ILE A 459 21.89 -17.07 6.20
CA ILE A 459 20.77 -17.67 5.43
C ILE A 459 21.11 -19.11 5.03
N LYS A 460 22.32 -19.35 4.55
CA LYS A 460 22.77 -20.69 4.17
C LYS A 460 22.76 -21.65 5.37
N GLN A 461 23.21 -21.20 6.54
CA GLN A 461 23.18 -22.01 7.77
C GLN A 461 21.75 -22.37 8.19
N TYR A 462 20.81 -21.41 8.14
CA TYR A 462 19.39 -21.69 8.42
C TYR A 462 18.79 -22.69 7.44
N ASN A 463 19.02 -22.51 6.13
CA ASN A 463 18.52 -23.43 5.11
C ASN A 463 19.07 -24.86 5.28
N GLU A 464 20.35 -25.00 5.63
CA GLU A 464 20.98 -26.30 5.92
C GLU A 464 20.37 -26.95 7.17
N ALA A 465 20.15 -26.20 8.25
CA ALA A 465 19.53 -26.69 9.47
C ALA A 465 18.11 -27.17 9.23
N TRP A 466 17.28 -26.34 8.58
CA TRP A 466 15.88 -26.71 8.27
C TRP A 466 15.78 -27.92 7.35
N SER A 467 16.66 -28.01 6.34
CA SER A 467 16.72 -29.18 5.46
C SER A 467 17.06 -30.46 6.23
N ASN A 468 18.00 -30.41 7.18
CA ASN A 468 18.36 -31.55 8.02
C ASN A 468 17.22 -31.97 8.97
N ASP A 469 16.43 -31.00 9.43
CA ASP A 469 15.29 -31.21 10.31
C ASP A 469 14.01 -31.57 9.55
N GLY A 470 14.04 -31.62 8.20
CA GLY A 470 12.89 -31.94 7.36
C GLY A 470 11.82 -30.85 7.30
N VAL A 471 12.21 -29.60 7.57
CA VAL A 471 11.32 -28.43 7.47
C VAL A 471 11.24 -27.96 6.02
N ASP A 472 10.02 -27.92 5.47
CA ASP A 472 9.76 -27.42 4.11
C ASP A 472 9.67 -25.89 4.11
N PHE A 473 10.81 -25.23 4.32
CA PHE A 473 10.94 -23.78 4.26
C PHE A 473 12.34 -23.37 3.78
N ARG A 474 12.40 -22.28 3.02
CA ARG A 474 13.68 -21.75 2.48
C ARG A 474 13.73 -20.24 2.50
N LEU A 475 14.87 -19.69 2.94
CA LEU A 475 15.24 -18.30 2.71
C LEU A 475 15.99 -18.14 1.39
N PHE A 476 15.69 -17.08 0.65
CA PHE A 476 16.45 -16.61 -0.51
C PHE A 476 17.21 -15.34 -0.14
N HIS A 477 18.48 -15.28 -0.55
CA HIS A 477 19.38 -14.17 -0.30
C HIS A 477 19.35 -13.19 -1.47
N GLY A 478 18.83 -11.99 -1.27
CA GLY A 478 18.80 -10.92 -2.26
C GLY A 478 19.26 -9.58 -1.69
N VAL A 479 19.07 -8.54 -2.48
CA VAL A 479 19.27 -7.14 -2.11
C VAL A 479 18.26 -6.27 -2.84
N GLU A 480 17.74 -5.24 -2.17
CA GLU A 480 17.11 -4.12 -2.87
C GLU A 480 18.19 -3.12 -3.25
N SER A 481 18.58 -3.16 -4.52
CA SER A 481 19.63 -2.29 -5.07
C SER A 481 19.05 -1.01 -5.63
N ASP A 482 19.58 0.14 -5.21
CA ASP A 482 19.32 1.40 -5.90
C ASP A 482 19.73 1.33 -7.37
N ILE A 483 18.91 1.91 -8.25
CA ILE A 483 19.24 2.14 -9.65
C ILE A 483 20.04 3.44 -9.74
N LEU A 484 21.34 3.30 -9.96
CA LEU A 484 22.28 4.40 -10.11
C LEU A 484 22.29 4.94 -11.54
N GLU A 485 23.05 6.02 -11.76
CA GLU A 485 23.20 6.65 -13.07
C GLU A 485 23.75 5.67 -14.12
N GLY A 486 23.12 5.62 -15.28
CA GLY A 486 23.42 4.69 -16.36
C GLY A 486 22.80 3.31 -16.19
N GLY A 487 21.79 3.15 -15.30
CA GLY A 487 21.13 1.88 -15.03
C GLY A 487 21.98 0.90 -14.22
N LYS A 488 23.02 1.37 -13.54
CA LYS A 488 23.92 0.52 -12.73
C LYS A 488 23.27 0.16 -11.41
N LEU A 489 23.63 -1.02 -10.90
CA LEU A 489 23.29 -1.47 -9.55
C LEU A 489 24.31 -0.96 -8.53
N ASP A 490 23.93 -0.87 -7.26
CA ASP A 490 24.70 -0.20 -6.21
C ASP A 490 25.78 -1.08 -5.56
N HIS A 491 25.79 -2.39 -5.82
CA HIS A 491 26.87 -3.29 -5.41
C HIS A 491 27.75 -3.72 -6.60
N PRO A 492 29.05 -4.07 -6.38
CA PRO A 492 29.89 -4.64 -7.41
C PRO A 492 29.38 -5.99 -7.93
N ASP A 493 29.67 -6.31 -9.19
CA ASP A 493 29.21 -7.54 -9.86
C ASP A 493 29.61 -8.84 -9.16
N ASP A 494 30.75 -8.87 -8.51
CA ASP A 494 31.22 -10.02 -7.73
C ASP A 494 30.40 -10.26 -6.47
N VAL A 495 29.88 -9.21 -5.85
CA VAL A 495 28.93 -9.31 -4.73
C VAL A 495 27.54 -9.71 -5.23
N LEU A 496 27.06 -9.05 -6.30
CA LEU A 496 25.76 -9.37 -6.90
C LEU A 496 25.70 -10.83 -7.40
N GLY A 497 26.82 -11.38 -7.84
CA GLY A 497 26.93 -12.78 -8.29
C GLY A 497 26.84 -13.83 -7.17
N GLU A 498 26.92 -13.44 -5.91
CA GLU A 498 26.74 -14.34 -4.76
C GLU A 498 25.29 -14.37 -4.25
N LEU A 499 24.39 -13.52 -4.82
CA LEU A 499 22.98 -13.42 -4.44
C LEU A 499 22.12 -14.37 -5.27
N ASP A 500 21.00 -14.81 -4.69
CA ASP A 500 20.00 -15.59 -5.40
C ASP A 500 19.18 -14.70 -6.39
N TYR A 501 18.97 -13.41 -6.06
CA TYR A 501 18.22 -12.44 -6.86
C TYR A 501 18.53 -10.99 -6.46
N VAL A 502 18.13 -10.04 -7.31
CA VAL A 502 18.23 -8.60 -7.07
C VAL A 502 16.88 -7.94 -7.38
N VAL A 503 16.38 -7.16 -6.44
CA VAL A 503 15.28 -6.20 -6.65
C VAL A 503 15.93 -4.86 -6.97
N ALA A 504 15.72 -4.33 -8.16
CA ALA A 504 16.27 -3.04 -8.56
C ALA A 504 15.20 -1.94 -8.43
N SER A 505 15.47 -0.92 -7.63
CA SER A 505 14.49 0.09 -7.23
C SER A 505 14.99 1.52 -7.39
N VAL A 506 14.04 2.47 -7.55
CA VAL A 506 14.32 3.90 -7.63
C VAL A 506 13.96 4.58 -6.32
N HIS A 507 14.96 5.02 -5.55
CA HIS A 507 14.75 5.83 -4.34
C HIS A 507 15.06 7.32 -4.52
N ALA A 508 15.95 7.68 -5.44
CA ALA A 508 16.32 9.08 -5.73
C ALA A 508 15.23 9.85 -6.50
N MET A 509 13.98 9.84 -6.02
CA MET A 509 12.78 10.34 -6.69
C MET A 509 12.91 11.78 -7.23
N THR A 510 13.60 12.67 -6.52
CA THR A 510 13.80 14.05 -6.98
C THR A 510 14.57 14.11 -8.30
N LYS A 511 15.58 13.24 -8.46
CA LYS A 511 16.38 13.14 -9.70
C LYS A 511 15.51 12.62 -10.85
N TRP A 512 14.78 11.51 -10.61
CA TRP A 512 13.94 10.87 -11.63
C TRP A 512 12.75 11.73 -12.06
N LYS A 513 12.11 12.46 -11.15
CA LYS A 513 11.02 13.40 -11.47
C LYS A 513 11.46 14.63 -12.25
N ASN A 514 12.74 14.96 -12.26
CA ASN A 514 13.28 16.08 -13.02
C ASN A 514 13.77 15.69 -14.43
N ARG A 515 13.70 14.42 -14.79
CA ARG A 515 14.02 13.88 -16.11
C ARG A 515 12.74 13.70 -16.92
N ASP A 516 12.88 13.58 -18.23
CA ASP A 516 11.79 13.22 -19.13
C ASP A 516 11.55 11.71 -19.17
N GLU A 517 10.39 11.33 -19.71
CA GLU A 517 9.94 9.95 -19.86
C GLU A 517 10.95 9.08 -20.62
N VAL A 518 11.51 9.58 -21.72
CA VAL A 518 12.46 8.83 -22.56
C VAL A 518 13.72 8.49 -21.76
N THR A 519 14.30 9.49 -21.09
CA THR A 519 15.51 9.32 -20.27
C THR A 519 15.29 8.30 -19.16
N ASN A 520 14.16 8.37 -18.44
CA ASN A 520 13.84 7.45 -17.37
C ASN A 520 13.61 6.02 -17.90
N THR A 521 12.89 5.89 -19.01
CA THR A 521 12.62 4.59 -19.66
C THR A 521 13.92 3.92 -20.09
N GLU A 522 14.81 4.64 -20.77
CA GLU A 522 16.13 4.10 -21.17
C GLU A 522 17.00 3.70 -19.98
N GLU A 523 16.92 4.44 -18.87
CA GLU A 523 17.69 4.12 -17.66
C GLU A 523 17.19 2.82 -17.01
N LEU A 524 15.87 2.62 -16.95
CA LEU A 524 15.29 1.35 -16.48
C LEU A 524 15.63 0.18 -17.40
N ILE A 525 15.55 0.38 -18.71
CA ILE A 525 15.91 -0.65 -19.69
C ILE A 525 17.38 -1.08 -19.48
N ARG A 526 18.30 -0.14 -19.37
CA ARG A 526 19.72 -0.46 -19.07
C ARG A 526 19.90 -1.24 -17.76
N CYS A 527 19.10 -0.92 -16.73
CA CYS A 527 19.11 -1.67 -15.48
C CYS A 527 18.58 -3.10 -15.66
N ILE A 528 17.52 -3.28 -16.44
CA ILE A 528 16.93 -4.61 -16.75
C ILE A 528 17.91 -5.46 -17.56
N GLU A 529 18.71 -4.87 -18.43
CA GLU A 529 19.76 -5.57 -19.20
C GLU A 529 20.86 -6.15 -18.29
N HIS A 530 21.04 -5.62 -17.09
CA HIS A 530 22.05 -6.12 -16.17
C HIS A 530 21.73 -7.58 -15.79
N PRO A 531 22.70 -8.52 -15.87
CA PRO A 531 22.45 -9.93 -15.63
C PRO A 531 21.89 -10.25 -14.25
N ALA A 532 22.32 -9.53 -13.21
CA ALA A 532 21.89 -9.73 -11.84
C ALA A 532 20.47 -9.20 -11.56
N THR A 533 19.96 -8.22 -12.32
CA THR A 533 18.61 -7.70 -12.11
C THR A 533 17.57 -8.80 -12.34
N THR A 534 16.83 -9.16 -11.32
CA THR A 534 15.79 -10.19 -11.37
C THR A 534 14.38 -9.56 -11.34
N VAL A 535 14.18 -8.59 -10.45
CA VAL A 535 12.90 -7.93 -10.21
C VAL A 535 13.07 -6.42 -10.35
N LEU A 536 12.17 -5.76 -11.06
CA LEU A 536 12.04 -4.30 -11.02
C LEU A 536 11.09 -3.93 -9.88
N GLY A 537 11.63 -3.38 -8.79
CA GLY A 537 10.91 -3.04 -7.56
C GLY A 537 10.11 -1.75 -7.70
N HIS A 538 8.90 -1.70 -7.12
CA HIS A 538 7.96 -0.55 -7.15
C HIS A 538 8.19 0.41 -8.33
N PRO A 539 7.90 -0.05 -9.55
CA PRO A 539 8.50 0.41 -10.81
C PRO A 539 8.22 1.87 -11.17
N THR A 540 7.18 2.49 -10.61
CA THR A 540 6.89 3.92 -10.84
C THR A 540 7.29 4.81 -9.68
N GLY A 541 7.58 4.23 -8.53
CA GLY A 541 7.92 4.94 -7.29
C GLY A 541 6.76 5.81 -6.77
N ARG A 542 5.52 5.55 -7.19
CA ARG A 542 4.33 6.26 -6.69
C ARG A 542 4.11 5.99 -5.20
N ILE A 543 3.50 6.97 -4.52
CA ILE A 543 2.94 6.80 -3.19
C ILE A 543 1.51 7.35 -3.24
N LEU A 544 0.55 6.46 -3.04
CA LEU A 544 -0.88 6.81 -3.04
C LEU A 544 -1.15 7.89 -1.99
N GLN A 545 -1.89 8.92 -2.38
CA GLN A 545 -2.18 10.09 -1.54
C GLN A 545 -0.94 10.88 -1.06
N GLY A 546 0.22 10.59 -1.59
CA GLY A 546 1.48 11.24 -1.21
C GLY A 546 2.20 11.89 -2.40
N ARG A 547 2.50 11.10 -3.41
CA ARG A 547 3.20 11.59 -4.60
C ARG A 547 2.88 10.72 -5.81
N ASP A 548 2.74 11.36 -6.97
CA ASP A 548 2.70 10.65 -8.25
C ASP A 548 4.05 9.98 -8.54
N GLY A 549 4.05 8.95 -9.38
CA GLY A 549 5.25 8.34 -9.92
C GLY A 549 6.10 9.31 -10.73
N TYR A 550 7.26 8.88 -11.17
CA TYR A 550 8.04 9.59 -12.20
C TYR A 550 7.53 9.20 -13.60
N GLU A 551 7.76 10.08 -14.57
CA GLU A 551 7.40 9.83 -15.97
C GLU A 551 8.22 8.67 -16.53
N VAL A 552 7.56 7.63 -17.05
CA VAL A 552 8.18 6.42 -17.62
C VAL A 552 7.20 5.68 -18.52
N ASP A 553 7.67 5.20 -19.66
CA ASP A 553 6.91 4.30 -20.52
C ASP A 553 7.02 2.84 -20.02
N MET A 554 6.09 2.46 -19.13
CA MET A 554 6.04 1.10 -18.58
C MET A 554 5.66 0.05 -19.62
N PHE A 555 5.03 0.42 -20.74
CA PHE A 555 4.75 -0.54 -21.81
C PHE A 555 6.07 -0.97 -22.48
N ALA A 556 6.93 -0.02 -22.84
CA ALA A 556 8.25 -0.30 -23.40
C ALA A 556 9.14 -1.10 -22.42
N VAL A 557 9.07 -0.79 -21.11
CA VAL A 557 9.80 -1.52 -20.07
C VAL A 557 9.34 -2.98 -19.99
N ILE A 558 8.03 -3.24 -19.99
CA ILE A 558 7.47 -4.59 -19.94
C ILE A 558 7.81 -5.37 -21.22
N GLU A 559 7.73 -4.76 -22.40
CA GLU A 559 8.12 -5.39 -23.67
C GLU A 559 9.59 -5.81 -23.65
N HIS A 560 10.47 -4.96 -23.17
CA HIS A 560 11.89 -5.27 -23.05
C HIS A 560 12.16 -6.42 -22.05
N MET A 561 11.41 -6.47 -20.93
CA MET A 561 11.46 -7.62 -20.01
C MET A 561 11.02 -8.92 -20.68
N ALA A 562 10.00 -8.86 -21.53
CA ALA A 562 9.51 -10.02 -22.29
C ALA A 562 10.58 -10.60 -23.22
N GLU A 563 11.32 -9.75 -23.94
CA GLU A 563 12.44 -10.17 -24.80
C GLU A 563 13.52 -10.92 -24.01
N HIS A 564 13.83 -10.45 -22.79
CA HIS A 564 14.77 -11.14 -21.91
C HIS A 564 14.24 -12.50 -21.42
N ASN A 565 12.95 -12.58 -21.09
CA ASN A 565 12.32 -13.82 -20.65
C ASN A 565 12.25 -14.87 -21.77
N GLU A 566 12.01 -14.47 -23.02
CA GLU A 566 12.11 -15.34 -24.20
C GLU A 566 13.52 -15.88 -24.42
N ALA A 567 14.54 -15.07 -24.08
CA ALA A 567 15.94 -15.51 -24.11
C ALA A 567 16.35 -16.37 -22.89
N GLY A 568 15.37 -16.77 -22.04
CA GLY A 568 15.59 -17.61 -20.87
C GLY A 568 16.12 -16.88 -19.62
N ARG A 569 16.11 -15.54 -19.61
CA ARG A 569 16.55 -14.73 -18.48
C ARG A 569 15.32 -14.27 -17.70
N LEU A 570 15.21 -14.63 -16.44
CA LEU A 570 14.09 -14.19 -15.61
C LEU A 570 14.16 -12.69 -15.34
N LYS A 571 13.18 -11.95 -15.84
CA LYS A 571 12.91 -10.56 -15.50
C LYS A 571 11.45 -10.47 -15.05
N ALA A 572 11.22 -10.11 -13.81
CA ALA A 572 9.89 -9.97 -13.22
C ALA A 572 9.62 -8.51 -12.84
N VAL A 573 8.38 -8.11 -12.94
CA VAL A 573 7.95 -6.80 -12.44
C VAL A 573 7.28 -6.98 -11.09
N GLU A 574 7.63 -6.12 -10.13
CA GLU A 574 6.98 -6.10 -8.83
C GLU A 574 5.58 -5.50 -8.90
N LEU A 575 4.64 -6.15 -8.24
CA LEU A 575 3.45 -5.55 -7.70
C LEU A 575 3.69 -5.35 -6.20
N ASN A 576 4.23 -4.19 -5.82
CA ASN A 576 4.43 -3.81 -4.43
C ASN A 576 3.08 -3.73 -3.73
N ALA A 577 2.89 -4.57 -2.72
CA ALA A 577 1.62 -4.78 -2.05
C ALA A 577 1.37 -3.78 -0.91
N SER A 578 2.38 -2.98 -0.54
CA SER A 578 2.18 -1.93 0.45
C SER A 578 0.98 -1.06 0.06
N PRO A 579 -0.02 -0.88 0.93
CA PRO A 579 -1.21 -0.08 0.64
C PRO A 579 -0.88 1.40 0.38
N TYR A 580 0.33 1.84 0.70
CA TYR A 580 0.84 3.15 0.32
C TYR A 580 1.27 3.22 -1.15
N ARG A 581 1.55 2.08 -1.80
CA ARG A 581 2.09 2.03 -3.17
C ARG A 581 1.13 1.37 -4.15
N LEU A 582 0.79 0.09 -3.96
CA LEU A 582 0.10 -0.79 -4.93
C LEU A 582 0.67 -0.60 -6.34
N ASP A 583 1.99 -0.72 -6.45
CA ASP A 583 2.81 -0.41 -7.63
C ASP A 583 3.57 -1.67 -8.08
N LEU A 584 3.26 -2.25 -9.15
CA LEU A 584 2.70 -1.84 -10.45
C LEU A 584 1.20 -1.49 -10.37
N ASP A 585 0.78 -0.52 -11.20
CA ASP A 585 -0.64 -0.22 -11.38
C ASP A 585 -1.40 -1.43 -11.95
N TRP A 586 -2.57 -1.75 -11.39
CA TRP A 586 -3.37 -2.90 -11.82
C TRP A 586 -3.71 -2.90 -13.33
N ARG A 587 -3.76 -1.71 -13.95
CA ARG A 587 -4.04 -1.57 -15.39
C ARG A 587 -2.94 -2.15 -16.26
N LEU A 588 -1.71 -2.22 -15.73
CA LEU A 588 -0.54 -2.77 -16.42
C LEU A 588 -0.34 -4.27 -16.15
N CYS A 589 -0.97 -4.83 -15.12
CA CYS A 589 -0.84 -6.26 -14.78
C CYS A 589 -1.29 -7.17 -15.94
N LYS A 590 -2.46 -6.85 -16.54
CA LYS A 590 -2.96 -7.60 -17.72
C LYS A 590 -2.00 -7.51 -18.91
N TYR A 591 -1.32 -6.38 -19.07
CA TYR A 591 -0.33 -6.20 -20.12
C TYR A 591 0.93 -7.04 -19.87
N ALA A 592 1.44 -7.05 -18.64
CA ALA A 592 2.55 -7.91 -18.23
C ALA A 592 2.23 -9.40 -18.49
N LYS A 593 1.04 -9.87 -18.06
CA LYS A 593 0.54 -11.22 -18.35
C LYS A 593 0.55 -11.52 -19.85
N THR A 594 -0.03 -10.63 -20.68
CA THR A 594 -0.13 -10.83 -22.13
C THR A 594 1.23 -10.95 -22.81
N ASN A 595 2.25 -10.28 -22.25
CA ASN A 595 3.63 -10.34 -22.73
C ASN A 595 4.49 -11.41 -22.02
N ASN A 596 3.89 -12.31 -21.24
CA ASN A 596 4.59 -13.37 -20.50
C ASN A 596 5.68 -12.83 -19.55
N VAL A 597 5.49 -11.62 -19.00
CA VAL A 597 6.33 -11.06 -17.95
C VAL A 597 5.76 -11.47 -16.60
N PRO A 598 6.47 -12.30 -15.82
CA PRO A 598 5.99 -12.68 -14.50
C PRO A 598 5.84 -11.48 -13.58
N VAL A 599 4.75 -11.46 -12.81
CA VAL A 599 4.56 -10.50 -11.72
C VAL A 599 5.00 -11.16 -10.41
N VAL A 600 5.58 -10.39 -9.51
CA VAL A 600 5.84 -10.83 -8.13
C VAL A 600 5.17 -9.88 -7.16
N ILE A 601 4.29 -10.40 -6.31
CA ILE A 601 3.59 -9.65 -5.28
C ILE A 601 4.50 -9.57 -4.06
N ASN A 602 5.00 -8.40 -3.75
CA ASN A 602 5.92 -8.20 -2.63
C ASN A 602 5.36 -7.18 -1.64
N PRO A 603 5.37 -7.49 -0.35
CA PRO A 603 4.86 -6.58 0.67
C PRO A 603 5.79 -5.40 0.95
N ASP A 604 7.08 -5.50 0.59
CA ASP A 604 8.10 -4.51 0.96
C ASP A 604 8.12 -4.35 2.50
N ALA A 605 8.11 -5.50 3.19
CA ALA A 605 7.84 -5.57 4.61
C ALA A 605 9.06 -5.16 5.42
N HIS A 606 8.90 -4.16 6.26
CA HIS A 606 9.89 -3.66 7.23
C HIS A 606 9.60 -4.14 8.66
N SER A 607 8.56 -4.95 8.82
CA SER A 607 8.16 -5.55 10.11
C SER A 607 7.49 -6.90 9.85
N ILE A 608 7.37 -7.73 10.88
CA ILE A 608 6.62 -8.99 10.82
C ILE A 608 5.21 -8.76 10.28
N ARG A 609 4.53 -7.72 10.77
CA ARG A 609 3.18 -7.36 10.35
C ARG A 609 3.10 -7.00 8.87
N GLY A 610 4.11 -6.31 8.33
CA GLY A 610 4.15 -5.90 6.93
C GLY A 610 4.03 -7.08 5.95
N LEU A 611 4.37 -8.31 6.36
CA LEU A 611 4.15 -9.51 5.55
C LEU A 611 2.67 -9.71 5.19
N GLY A 612 1.74 -9.26 6.04
CA GLY A 612 0.29 -9.30 5.79
C GLY A 612 -0.18 -8.42 4.64
N ASP A 613 0.58 -7.40 4.25
CA ASP A 613 0.24 -6.49 3.16
C ASP A 613 0.13 -7.20 1.80
N VAL A 614 0.70 -8.40 1.66
CA VAL A 614 0.49 -9.27 0.49
C VAL A 614 -1.00 -9.42 0.14
N ALA A 615 -1.90 -9.37 1.11
CA ALA A 615 -3.35 -9.43 0.87
C ALA A 615 -3.84 -8.30 -0.05
N TYR A 616 -3.34 -7.07 0.11
CA TYR A 616 -3.69 -5.93 -0.76
C TYR A 616 -3.09 -6.09 -2.16
N GLY A 617 -1.88 -6.66 -2.24
CA GLY A 617 -1.28 -7.05 -3.52
C GLY A 617 -2.11 -8.08 -4.27
N VAL A 618 -2.63 -9.10 -3.58
CA VAL A 618 -3.54 -10.09 -4.17
C VAL A 618 -4.83 -9.42 -4.68
N MET A 619 -5.44 -8.51 -3.92
CA MET A 619 -6.62 -7.75 -4.37
C MET A 619 -6.33 -6.96 -5.64
N THR A 620 -5.16 -6.32 -5.71
CA THR A 620 -4.71 -5.56 -6.89
C THR A 620 -4.40 -6.47 -8.07
N ALA A 621 -3.78 -7.63 -7.84
CA ALA A 621 -3.51 -8.64 -8.86
C ALA A 621 -4.80 -9.20 -9.46
N ARG A 622 -5.82 -9.50 -8.62
CA ARG A 622 -7.16 -9.91 -9.07
C ARG A 622 -7.79 -8.86 -9.97
N LYS A 623 -7.71 -7.58 -9.55
CA LYS A 623 -8.17 -6.46 -10.37
C LYS A 623 -7.41 -6.34 -11.69
N GLY A 624 -6.15 -6.70 -11.69
CA GLY A 624 -5.25 -6.76 -12.85
C GLY A 624 -5.36 -8.03 -13.71
N TRP A 625 -6.40 -8.87 -13.52
CA TRP A 625 -6.65 -10.11 -14.30
C TRP A 625 -5.64 -11.24 -14.08
N LEU A 626 -4.83 -11.20 -13.00
CA LEU A 626 -3.79 -12.19 -12.78
C LEU A 626 -4.35 -13.50 -12.19
N GLU A 627 -3.77 -14.60 -12.65
CA GLU A 627 -3.97 -15.97 -12.19
C GLU A 627 -2.72 -16.45 -11.43
N SER A 628 -2.81 -17.56 -10.73
CA SER A 628 -1.67 -18.11 -9.97
C SER A 628 -0.44 -18.39 -10.86
N ASN A 629 -0.63 -18.75 -12.13
CA ASN A 629 0.48 -19.02 -13.06
C ASN A 629 1.19 -17.75 -13.55
N ASP A 630 0.59 -16.59 -13.39
CA ASP A 630 1.15 -15.32 -13.84
C ASP A 630 2.11 -14.72 -12.78
N ILE A 631 2.14 -15.30 -11.56
CA ILE A 631 2.91 -14.78 -10.44
C ILE A 631 3.98 -15.76 -9.93
N LEU A 632 5.14 -15.22 -9.55
CA LEU A 632 6.22 -16.01 -8.96
C LEU A 632 5.87 -16.55 -7.56
N ASN A 633 5.03 -15.85 -6.83
CA ASN A 633 4.63 -16.21 -5.47
C ASN A 633 3.90 -17.54 -5.33
N SER A 634 3.30 -18.06 -6.42
CA SER A 634 2.60 -19.35 -6.42
C SER A 634 3.54 -20.57 -6.49
N LEU A 635 4.81 -20.34 -6.81
CA LEU A 635 5.81 -21.39 -6.90
C LEU A 635 6.13 -21.95 -5.51
N SER A 636 6.30 -23.27 -5.40
CA SER A 636 6.89 -23.89 -4.21
C SER A 636 8.33 -23.42 -4.01
N GLY A 637 8.89 -23.56 -2.81
CA GLY A 637 10.30 -23.23 -2.54
C GLY A 637 11.28 -23.94 -3.46
N GLU A 638 11.01 -25.21 -3.82
CA GLU A 638 11.80 -25.98 -4.79
C GLU A 638 11.70 -25.40 -6.21
N ALA A 639 10.46 -25.10 -6.67
CA ALA A 639 10.22 -24.54 -7.99
C ALA A 639 10.82 -23.12 -8.11
N MET A 640 10.72 -22.31 -7.05
CA MET A 640 11.32 -20.98 -7.00
C MET A 640 12.85 -21.08 -7.04
N THR A 641 13.45 -22.03 -6.29
CA THR A 641 14.89 -22.33 -6.36
C THR A 641 15.32 -22.66 -7.79
N ALA A 642 14.61 -23.59 -8.45
CA ALA A 642 14.91 -23.96 -9.84
C ALA A 642 14.79 -22.77 -10.79
N ARG A 643 13.79 -21.89 -10.56
CA ARG A 643 13.56 -20.70 -11.37
C ARG A 643 14.67 -19.67 -11.21
N LEU A 644 15.17 -19.44 -10.00
CA LEU A 644 16.31 -18.54 -9.74
C LEU A 644 17.64 -19.14 -10.21
N LEU A 645 17.89 -20.44 -9.98
CA LEU A 645 19.12 -21.12 -10.41
C LEU A 645 19.27 -21.21 -11.93
N SER A 646 18.18 -21.22 -12.70
CA SER A 646 18.24 -21.17 -14.15
C SER A 646 18.98 -19.93 -14.68
N LEU A 647 19.08 -18.87 -13.87
CA LEU A 647 19.81 -17.63 -14.17
C LEU A 647 21.33 -17.80 -14.04
N ILE A 648 21.79 -18.57 -13.06
CA ILE A 648 23.21 -18.78 -12.76
C ILE A 648 23.90 -19.56 -13.89
N HIS A 649 23.19 -20.53 -14.49
CA HIS A 649 23.75 -21.37 -15.57
C HIS A 649 23.87 -20.67 -16.92
N ILE A 650 23.14 -19.59 -17.17
CA ILE A 650 23.19 -18.82 -18.43
C ILE A 650 24.33 -17.77 -18.37
N SER A 651 24.68 -17.29 -17.17
CA SER A 651 25.71 -16.27 -16.98
C SER A 651 27.13 -16.81 -16.83
N GLU A 652 27.35 -18.13 -16.67
CA GLU A 652 28.67 -18.72 -16.48
C GLU A 652 29.03 -19.87 -17.46
N PRO A 653 29.34 -19.61 -18.74
CA PRO A 653 30.05 -20.61 -19.54
C PRO A 653 31.52 -20.80 -19.10
N THR A 654 32.05 -20.00 -18.17
CA THR A 654 33.48 -19.97 -17.80
C THR A 654 33.82 -20.64 -16.46
N ARG A 655 32.90 -20.82 -15.52
CA ARG A 655 33.22 -21.44 -14.22
C ARG A 655 33.48 -22.95 -14.32
N LEU A 656 32.80 -23.68 -15.20
CA LEU A 656 33.02 -25.10 -15.46
C LEU A 656 34.39 -25.39 -16.14
N ARG A 657 34.96 -24.44 -16.89
CA ARG A 657 36.29 -24.60 -17.50
C ARG A 657 37.42 -24.46 -16.49
N ARG A 658 37.29 -23.69 -15.43
CA ARG A 658 38.37 -23.56 -14.40
C ARG A 658 38.47 -24.79 -13.50
N ILE A 659 37.34 -25.47 -13.20
CA ILE A 659 37.39 -26.72 -12.40
C ILE A 659 37.98 -27.87 -13.22
N SER A 660 37.70 -27.97 -14.52
CA SER A 660 38.33 -28.97 -15.41
C SER A 660 39.86 -28.79 -15.55
N TYR A 661 40.36 -27.56 -15.53
CA TYR A 661 41.82 -27.31 -15.63
C TYR A 661 42.58 -27.62 -14.34
N ALA A 662 41.94 -27.44 -13.16
CA ALA A 662 42.59 -27.75 -11.88
C ALA A 662 42.77 -29.26 -11.63
N VAL A 663 41.93 -30.13 -12.24
CA VAL A 663 42.00 -31.58 -12.10
C VAL A 663 43.03 -32.20 -13.07
N PHE A 664 43.42 -31.50 -14.16
CA PHE A 664 44.39 -32.01 -15.14
C PHE A 664 45.87 -31.68 -14.81
N CYS A 665 46.13 -30.80 -13.83
CA CYS A 665 47.50 -30.46 -13.41
C CYS A 665 48.01 -31.27 -12.19
N LEU A 666 47.25 -32.28 -11.72
CA LEU A 666 47.63 -33.18 -10.62
C LEU A 666 47.72 -34.65 -11.03
N LYS A 667 48.13 -34.94 -12.27
CA LYS A 667 48.58 -36.26 -12.69
C LYS A 667 49.91 -36.16 -13.40
#